data_5fda7f55dd8e83438ee19e19113d9ab9
#
_entry.id   5fda7f55dd8e83438ee19e19113d9ab9
#
_cell.length_a   1.000
_cell.length_b   1.000
_cell.length_c   1.000
_cell.angle_alpha   90.00
_cell.angle_beta   90.00
_cell.angle_gamma   90.00
#
_symmetry.space_group_name_H-M   'P 1'
#
loop_
_entity.id
_entity.type
_entity.pdbx_description
1 polymer ?
#
loop_
_entity_poly.entity_id
_entity_poly.type
_entity_poly.pdbx_seq_one_letter_code
_entity_poly.pdbx_strand_id
1 'polypeptide(L)'
;MKTKQILTLCVLAFACALILSLSGVRAKQVGEEGLNLADYYPLGVGNNWTYQIKQYRADGQIAYRLRTQSVTGETRVDEKTLVKKLMDDRGNYFLLSVDERRFRVYGENEGRGEVKFTPPYTMLDIGRALGKPYAMAHVIGDEPISSEGTFFGVESVATPAGAFRDCLKLRFHTTKSSGATTTITSFLAKDVGVVKETYEIFSPAAGQTVRHEIELLHGSINGKKIGGEAAQTVKIAEYFPYRQGDSWSYDWTYRLANGQTRTSERKRWFEGSKFTNAGAAFKLVQSTGEDDYQFYALDRNGLRIVESGEKGQRAQGVKFYYDPALLIARDDMVIGRAYRWSQAEPDGKHLMQFSTTLEGFESVETPMGRYENCLRARVEWDTSTSRVKNIYFYARGVGLVAYDYEVISQKDNTVQIALVGRLKAAAINNHAIATADEGKKLWDKLVAELAAAEDNPTARTLFKEASLNRYVWDADFGFAGFTADLMVKIDGGPPVKAKVRCSPALDLEIEASDPVAKAIIHEEMSQFVTHRQPRKPFDVWYGPDKAKFKLGRETPDGREVFIEGDAMGSSYVIGDKRVKQLSRNIGRMDFTIFQRKHLPVEDGRYIATEYEAVYYVAGTKQEAGREGLTDVYVKQGNYWIPKSRVHKIAMKGRPALVELEVAKLEYLK
;
A
#
# COMPACT_ATOMS: atom_id res chain seq x y z
N MET A 1 11.22 -22.10 -56.06
CA MET A 1 10.78 -21.17 -55.00
C MET A 1 10.95 -21.69 -53.56
N LYS A 2 11.65 -22.82 -53.32
CA LYS A 2 11.78 -23.40 -51.93
C LYS A 2 13.16 -23.17 -51.27
N THR A 3 14.17 -22.78 -52.02
CA THR A 3 15.55 -22.65 -51.50
C THR A 3 15.85 -21.27 -50.88
N LYS A 4 15.15 -20.20 -51.30
CA LYS A 4 15.33 -18.85 -50.75
C LYS A 4 14.65 -18.64 -49.37
N GLN A 5 13.59 -19.38 -49.05
CA GLN A 5 12.92 -19.28 -47.73
C GLN A 5 13.70 -19.97 -46.63
N ILE A 6 14.47 -21.03 -46.92
CA ILE A 6 15.29 -21.73 -45.94
C ILE A 6 16.51 -20.88 -45.53
N LEU A 7 17.10 -20.14 -46.48
CA LEU A 7 18.24 -19.27 -46.20
C LEU A 7 17.85 -18.05 -45.31
N THR A 8 16.64 -17.51 -45.48
CA THR A 8 16.13 -16.40 -44.69
C THR A 8 15.79 -16.82 -43.25
N LEU A 9 15.29 -18.05 -43.05
CA LEU A 9 15.05 -18.58 -41.68
C LEU A 9 16.37 -18.88 -40.95
N CYS A 10 17.38 -19.37 -41.61
CA CYS A 10 18.70 -19.63 -41.00
C CYS A 10 19.42 -18.33 -40.61
N VAL A 11 19.29 -17.25 -41.39
CA VAL A 11 19.89 -15.93 -41.05
C VAL A 11 19.17 -15.27 -39.88
N LEU A 12 17.83 -15.40 -39.77
CA LEU A 12 17.07 -14.91 -38.62
C LEU A 12 17.37 -15.72 -37.33
N ALA A 13 17.52 -17.04 -37.43
CA ALA A 13 17.91 -17.87 -36.29
C ALA A 13 19.34 -17.57 -35.81
N PHE A 14 20.28 -17.26 -36.73
CA PHE A 14 21.63 -16.87 -36.38
C PHE A 14 21.71 -15.45 -35.77
N ALA A 15 20.88 -14.51 -36.25
CA ALA A 15 20.78 -13.16 -35.67
C ALA A 15 20.15 -13.19 -34.25
N CYS A 16 19.11 -14.00 -34.01
CA CYS A 16 18.56 -14.20 -32.68
C CYS A 16 19.53 -14.90 -31.73
N ALA A 17 20.33 -15.85 -32.19
CA ALA A 17 21.37 -16.49 -31.38
C ALA A 17 22.53 -15.53 -31.04
N LEU A 18 22.88 -14.60 -31.95
CA LEU A 18 23.90 -13.57 -31.68
C LEU A 18 23.39 -12.47 -30.72
N ILE A 19 22.10 -12.11 -30.77
CA ILE A 19 21.50 -11.13 -29.83
C ILE A 19 21.33 -11.74 -28.44
N LEU A 20 21.04 -13.03 -28.33
CA LEU A 20 20.99 -13.76 -27.07
C LEU A 20 22.39 -14.02 -26.48
N SER A 21 23.45 -14.01 -27.27
CA SER A 21 24.82 -14.12 -26.76
C SER A 21 25.47 -12.79 -26.34
N LEU A 22 24.86 -11.64 -26.70
CA LEU A 22 25.34 -10.31 -26.29
C LEU A 22 24.64 -9.77 -25.03
N SER A 23 23.56 -10.39 -24.53
CA SER A 23 22.94 -10.12 -23.24
C SER A 23 23.50 -10.98 -22.10
N GLY A 24 24.54 -11.77 -22.36
CA GLY A 24 25.34 -12.42 -21.32
C GLY A 24 26.05 -11.35 -20.51
N VAL A 25 25.42 -10.91 -19.41
CA VAL A 25 26.11 -10.23 -18.31
C VAL A 25 27.29 -11.14 -17.97
N ARG A 26 28.50 -10.79 -18.41
CA ARG A 26 29.73 -11.49 -17.99
C ARG A 26 29.78 -11.39 -16.48
N ALA A 27 29.55 -12.51 -15.80
CA ALA A 27 29.86 -12.61 -14.39
C ALA A 27 31.33 -12.17 -14.23
N LYS A 28 31.54 -11.03 -13.57
CA LYS A 28 32.86 -10.52 -13.31
C LYS A 28 33.56 -11.60 -12.49
N GLN A 29 34.63 -12.20 -13.00
CA GLN A 29 35.48 -13.06 -12.19
C GLN A 29 36.04 -12.19 -11.05
N VAL A 30 35.47 -12.34 -9.86
CA VAL A 30 36.07 -11.80 -8.65
C VAL A 30 37.29 -12.66 -8.41
N GLY A 31 38.49 -12.07 -8.50
CA GLY A 31 39.71 -12.76 -8.11
C GLY A 31 39.56 -13.22 -6.69
N GLU A 32 40.07 -14.42 -6.35
CA GLU A 32 40.00 -15.06 -5.03
C GLU A 32 40.61 -14.20 -3.91
N GLU A 33 41.40 -13.17 -4.25
CA GLU A 33 42.05 -12.26 -3.32
C GLU A 33 41.09 -11.15 -2.92
N GLY A 34 40.57 -11.19 -1.69
CA GLY A 34 39.85 -10.10 -1.03
C GLY A 34 38.35 -10.29 -0.80
N LEU A 35 37.77 -11.44 -1.09
CA LEU A 35 36.39 -11.71 -0.76
C LEU A 35 36.28 -12.24 0.68
N ASN A 36 35.61 -11.48 1.54
CA ASN A 36 35.34 -11.87 2.93
C ASN A 36 33.83 -12.14 3.09
N LEU A 37 33.45 -13.37 3.36
CA LEU A 37 32.06 -13.78 3.48
C LEU A 37 31.32 -13.09 4.65
N ALA A 38 32.04 -12.76 5.72
CA ALA A 38 31.47 -12.04 6.86
C ALA A 38 30.90 -10.67 6.46
N ASP A 39 31.44 -10.02 5.42
CA ASP A 39 30.93 -8.77 4.89
C ASP A 39 29.56 -8.95 4.19
N TYR A 40 29.27 -10.16 3.70
CA TYR A 40 28.03 -10.49 2.99
C TYR A 40 26.98 -11.14 3.90
N TYR A 41 27.30 -11.39 5.16
CA TYR A 41 26.34 -11.93 6.12
C TYR A 41 26.51 -11.26 7.50
N PRO A 42 26.11 -10.01 7.65
CA PRO A 42 26.35 -9.21 8.85
C PRO A 42 25.47 -9.70 10.02
N LEU A 43 25.99 -10.63 10.83
CA LEU A 43 25.29 -11.22 11.99
C LEU A 43 25.46 -10.39 13.29
N GLY A 44 25.53 -9.07 13.22
CA GLY A 44 25.52 -8.19 14.38
C GLY A 44 24.20 -8.29 15.15
N VAL A 45 24.27 -8.41 16.50
CA VAL A 45 23.05 -8.42 17.33
C VAL A 45 22.27 -7.12 17.15
N GLY A 46 20.94 -7.21 16.93
CA GLY A 46 20.06 -6.09 16.60
C GLY A 46 19.87 -5.87 15.10
N ASN A 47 20.69 -6.48 14.23
CA ASN A 47 20.43 -6.45 12.80
C ASN A 47 19.10 -7.15 12.48
N ASN A 48 18.34 -6.55 11.56
CA ASN A 48 17.05 -7.11 11.14
C ASN A 48 16.77 -6.86 9.66
N TRP A 49 15.99 -7.75 9.09
CA TRP A 49 15.54 -7.74 7.70
C TRP A 49 14.07 -8.05 7.63
N THR A 50 13.33 -7.32 6.82
CA THR A 50 11.94 -7.65 6.46
C THR A 50 11.86 -7.96 4.98
N TYR A 51 11.34 -9.12 4.66
CA TYR A 51 11.21 -9.65 3.31
C TYR A 51 9.76 -9.73 2.88
N GLN A 52 9.51 -9.44 1.61
CA GLN A 52 8.30 -9.84 0.90
C GLN A 52 8.50 -11.26 0.37
N ILE A 53 7.56 -12.17 0.64
CA ILE A 53 7.54 -13.54 0.11
C ILE A 53 6.39 -13.66 -0.88
N LYS A 54 6.69 -14.04 -2.12
CA LYS A 54 5.73 -14.44 -3.14
C LYS A 54 5.70 -15.97 -3.22
N GLN A 55 4.57 -16.55 -2.92
CA GLN A 55 4.36 -18.01 -3.01
C GLN A 55 3.49 -18.30 -4.23
N TYR A 56 4.06 -18.98 -5.22
CA TYR A 56 3.37 -19.42 -6.42
C TYR A 56 2.63 -20.72 -6.11
N ARG A 57 1.31 -20.73 -6.27
CA ARG A 57 0.46 -21.88 -6.03
C ARG A 57 0.23 -22.66 -7.31
N ALA A 58 -0.19 -23.93 -7.16
CA ALA A 58 -0.47 -24.82 -8.29
C ALA A 58 -1.62 -24.33 -9.21
N ASP A 59 -2.55 -23.56 -8.64
CA ASP A 59 -3.67 -22.91 -9.35
C ASP A 59 -3.26 -21.63 -10.10
N GLY A 60 -1.96 -21.29 -10.15
CA GLY A 60 -1.44 -20.09 -10.75
C GLY A 60 -1.60 -18.82 -9.90
N GLN A 61 -2.21 -18.90 -8.73
CA GLN A 61 -2.33 -17.77 -7.81
C GLN A 61 -1.01 -17.50 -7.09
N ILE A 62 -0.75 -16.23 -6.78
CA ILE A 62 0.40 -15.81 -5.99
C ILE A 62 -0.10 -15.34 -4.62
N ALA A 63 0.37 -15.96 -3.55
CA ALA A 63 0.13 -15.49 -2.20
C ALA A 63 1.32 -14.64 -1.73
N TYR A 64 1.04 -13.50 -1.12
CA TYR A 64 2.04 -12.58 -0.59
C TYR A 64 2.01 -12.62 0.94
N ARG A 65 3.19 -12.58 1.55
CA ARG A 65 3.35 -12.44 3.00
C ARG A 65 4.64 -11.71 3.33
N LEU A 66 4.71 -11.15 4.53
CA LEU A 66 5.94 -10.63 5.10
C LEU A 66 6.59 -11.66 6.01
N ARG A 67 7.91 -11.59 6.12
CA ARG A 67 8.72 -12.29 7.10
C ARG A 67 9.81 -11.36 7.61
N THR A 68 9.86 -11.16 8.91
CA THR A 68 10.95 -10.42 9.55
C THR A 68 11.92 -11.40 10.20
N GLN A 69 13.23 -11.17 10.01
CA GLN A 69 14.29 -11.90 10.66
C GLN A 69 15.16 -10.92 11.44
N SER A 70 15.65 -11.34 12.62
CA SER A 70 16.51 -10.51 13.48
C SER A 70 17.59 -11.35 14.13
N VAL A 71 18.77 -10.79 14.29
CA VAL A 71 19.80 -11.38 15.14
C VAL A 71 19.51 -10.98 16.57
N THR A 72 18.93 -11.92 17.34
CA THR A 72 18.38 -11.64 18.68
C THR A 72 19.39 -11.83 19.80
N GLY A 73 20.53 -12.45 19.53
CA GLY A 73 21.55 -12.68 20.55
C GLY A 73 22.64 -13.63 20.10
N GLU A 74 23.45 -14.01 21.06
CA GLU A 74 24.54 -14.98 20.92
C GLU A 74 24.35 -16.11 21.93
N THR A 75 24.76 -17.32 21.57
CA THR A 75 24.75 -18.47 22.47
C THR A 75 25.98 -19.35 22.24
N ARG A 76 26.38 -20.11 23.24
CA ARG A 76 27.46 -21.12 23.10
C ARG A 76 26.85 -22.46 22.74
N VAL A 77 27.40 -23.10 21.72
CA VAL A 77 27.02 -24.47 21.32
C VAL A 77 27.94 -25.49 21.92
N ASP A 78 29.19 -25.09 22.26
CA ASP A 78 30.20 -25.81 23.05
C ASP A 78 31.06 -24.79 23.82
N GLU A 79 32.10 -25.29 24.56
CA GLU A 79 32.95 -24.44 25.39
C GLU A 79 33.68 -23.33 24.61
N LYS A 80 33.95 -23.53 23.32
CA LYS A 80 34.78 -22.64 22.49
C LYS A 80 34.03 -21.92 21.41
N THR A 81 32.83 -22.42 21.01
CA THR A 81 32.11 -21.92 19.84
C THR A 81 30.93 -21.03 20.23
N LEU A 82 31.06 -19.75 19.93
CA LEU A 82 29.97 -18.76 20.06
C LEU A 82 29.28 -18.61 18.71
N VAL A 83 27.94 -18.72 18.71
CA VAL A 83 27.12 -18.61 17.51
C VAL A 83 26.06 -17.53 17.67
N LYS A 84 25.57 -16.99 16.55
CA LYS A 84 24.50 -16.00 16.50
C LYS A 84 23.17 -16.69 16.34
N LYS A 85 22.16 -16.16 17.01
CA LYS A 85 20.77 -16.62 16.91
C LYS A 85 20.00 -15.71 15.96
N LEU A 86 19.73 -16.20 14.74
CA LEU A 86 18.89 -15.54 13.76
C LEU A 86 17.46 -16.06 13.90
N MET A 87 16.54 -15.21 14.33
CA MET A 87 15.14 -15.56 14.65
C MET A 87 14.19 -14.87 13.69
N ASP A 88 13.13 -15.58 13.25
CA ASP A 88 12.04 -15.00 12.49
C ASP A 88 10.89 -14.50 13.40
N ASP A 89 9.89 -13.82 12.79
CA ASP A 89 8.71 -13.27 13.46
C ASP A 89 7.74 -14.33 14.02
N ARG A 90 7.97 -15.62 13.76
CA ARG A 90 7.22 -16.76 14.30
C ARG A 90 7.95 -17.45 15.45
N GLY A 91 9.13 -16.98 15.79
CA GLY A 91 9.98 -17.58 16.83
C GLY A 91 10.83 -18.75 16.35
N ASN A 92 10.80 -19.09 15.05
CA ASN A 92 11.76 -20.05 14.49
C ASN A 92 13.15 -19.40 14.43
N TYR A 93 14.21 -20.19 14.63
CA TYR A 93 15.55 -19.63 14.60
C TYR A 93 16.58 -20.62 14.09
N PHE A 94 17.72 -20.05 13.65
CA PHE A 94 18.95 -20.75 13.32
C PHE A 94 20.08 -20.31 14.24
N LEU A 95 20.98 -21.25 14.56
CA LEU A 95 22.26 -21.00 15.24
C LEU A 95 23.38 -20.99 14.22
N LEU A 96 23.95 -19.81 13.98
CA LEU A 96 24.79 -19.54 12.82
C LEU A 96 26.18 -19.01 13.23
N SER A 97 27.21 -19.35 12.45
CA SER A 97 28.47 -18.60 12.43
C SER A 97 28.87 -18.30 10.98
N VAL A 98 29.58 -17.18 10.82
CA VAL A 98 30.20 -16.81 9.55
C VAL A 98 31.64 -16.37 9.85
N ASP A 99 32.58 -16.88 9.08
CA ASP A 99 33.97 -16.43 9.02
C ASP A 99 34.29 -15.88 7.61
N GLU A 100 35.55 -15.57 7.35
CA GLU A 100 35.96 -14.99 6.06
C GLU A 100 35.58 -15.88 4.86
N ARG A 101 35.48 -17.21 5.06
CA ARG A 101 35.28 -18.18 3.98
C ARG A 101 34.02 -19.01 4.12
N ARG A 102 33.50 -19.22 5.31
CA ARG A 102 32.47 -20.22 5.57
C ARG A 102 31.31 -19.69 6.36
N PHE A 103 30.13 -20.11 5.95
CA PHE A 103 28.87 -19.96 6.67
C PHE A 103 28.47 -21.35 7.20
N ARG A 104 28.29 -21.46 8.52
CA ARG A 104 27.96 -22.73 9.18
C ARG A 104 26.69 -22.62 9.99
N VAL A 105 25.93 -23.71 9.97
CA VAL A 105 24.68 -23.87 10.75
C VAL A 105 24.95 -24.94 11.82
N TYR A 106 24.69 -24.57 13.07
CA TYR A 106 24.93 -25.41 14.26
C TYR A 106 23.63 -26.00 14.81
N GLY A 107 22.48 -25.44 14.44
CA GLY A 107 21.18 -25.93 14.84
C GLY A 107 20.08 -25.03 14.37
N GLU A 108 18.85 -25.53 14.51
CA GLU A 108 17.63 -24.83 14.15
C GLU A 108 16.49 -25.19 15.12
N ASN A 109 15.45 -24.34 15.15
CA ASN A 109 14.18 -24.62 15.78
C ASN A 109 13.06 -24.10 14.91
N GLU A 110 12.28 -25.00 14.34
CA GLU A 110 11.10 -24.72 13.52
C GLU A 110 9.77 -24.99 14.26
N GLY A 111 9.74 -24.71 15.57
CA GLY A 111 8.55 -24.89 16.41
C GLY A 111 8.32 -26.31 16.91
N ARG A 112 9.26 -27.26 16.62
CA ARG A 112 9.22 -28.66 17.08
C ARG A 112 10.29 -29.00 18.12
N GLY A 113 10.99 -27.99 18.62
CA GLY A 113 12.15 -28.13 19.50
C GLY A 113 13.46 -27.81 18.77
N GLU A 114 14.52 -27.56 19.56
CA GLU A 114 15.85 -27.29 19.02
C GLU A 114 16.50 -28.57 18.50
N VAL A 115 16.93 -28.58 17.26
CA VAL A 115 17.75 -29.61 16.63
C VAL A 115 19.15 -29.08 16.50
N LYS A 116 20.14 -29.78 17.07
CA LYS A 116 21.57 -29.45 16.95
C LYS A 116 22.24 -30.32 15.89
N PHE A 117 23.07 -29.70 15.08
CA PHE A 117 23.85 -30.40 14.05
C PHE A 117 25.26 -30.72 14.57
N THR A 118 25.63 -32.01 14.57
CA THR A 118 26.95 -32.48 15.01
C THR A 118 27.50 -33.49 14.00
N PRO A 119 28.53 -33.12 13.24
CA PRO A 119 29.16 -31.78 13.15
C PRO A 119 28.24 -30.72 12.52
N PRO A 120 28.53 -29.42 12.78
CA PRO A 120 27.78 -28.36 12.11
C PRO A 120 27.98 -28.45 10.61
N TYR A 121 26.90 -28.24 9.82
CA TYR A 121 27.07 -28.28 8.39
C TYR A 121 27.48 -26.92 7.80
N THR A 122 28.40 -26.98 6.83
CA THR A 122 28.84 -25.79 6.11
C THR A 122 27.88 -25.52 4.98
N MET A 123 27.05 -24.49 5.14
CA MET A 123 26.08 -24.08 4.11
C MET A 123 26.78 -23.39 2.94
N LEU A 124 27.86 -22.66 3.18
CA LEU A 124 28.64 -21.98 2.15
C LEU A 124 30.13 -22.04 2.45
N ASP A 125 30.94 -22.31 1.42
CA ASP A 125 32.40 -22.20 1.43
C ASP A 125 32.85 -21.52 0.12
N ILE A 126 33.21 -20.24 0.19
CA ILE A 126 33.67 -19.44 -0.96
C ILE A 126 35.13 -19.78 -1.39
N GLY A 127 35.84 -20.59 -0.62
CA GLY A 127 37.15 -21.12 -1.03
C GLY A 127 37.05 -22.28 -2.04
N ARG A 128 35.84 -22.57 -2.53
CA ARG A 128 35.64 -23.59 -3.56
C ARG A 128 35.65 -22.97 -4.94
N ALA A 129 35.99 -23.77 -5.95
CA ALA A 129 36.07 -23.30 -7.31
C ALA A 129 34.71 -22.80 -7.83
N LEU A 130 34.72 -21.66 -8.51
CA LEU A 130 33.53 -21.01 -9.09
C LEU A 130 32.79 -21.97 -10.03
N GLY A 131 31.47 -22.08 -9.88
CA GLY A 131 30.59 -22.93 -10.68
C GLY A 131 30.73 -24.42 -10.40
N LYS A 132 31.60 -24.85 -9.49
CA LYS A 132 31.76 -26.26 -9.12
C LYS A 132 30.90 -26.59 -7.90
N PRO A 133 30.04 -27.60 -7.99
CA PRO A 133 29.27 -28.05 -6.83
C PRO A 133 30.21 -28.72 -5.81
N TYR A 134 29.90 -28.57 -4.55
CA TYR A 134 30.54 -29.30 -3.44
C TYR A 134 29.46 -29.98 -2.59
N ALA A 135 29.73 -31.25 -2.29
CA ALA A 135 28.78 -32.04 -1.51
C ALA A 135 28.81 -31.63 -0.03
N MET A 136 27.64 -31.60 0.57
CA MET A 136 27.40 -31.42 1.99
C MET A 136 26.48 -32.56 2.43
N ALA A 137 26.93 -33.35 3.39
CA ALA A 137 26.12 -34.39 4.02
C ALA A 137 25.80 -33.96 5.45
N HIS A 138 24.57 -34.04 5.84
CA HIS A 138 24.12 -33.81 7.20
C HIS A 138 22.90 -34.67 7.51
N VAL A 139 22.56 -34.76 8.79
CA VAL A 139 21.42 -35.53 9.28
C VAL A 139 20.51 -34.54 10.00
N ILE A 140 19.22 -34.52 9.63
CA ILE A 140 18.19 -33.76 10.35
C ILE A 140 17.27 -34.75 11.04
N GLY A 141 17.34 -34.78 12.37
CA GLY A 141 16.74 -35.88 13.15
C GLY A 141 17.43 -37.20 12.80
N ASP A 142 16.66 -38.20 12.34
CA ASP A 142 17.18 -39.49 11.90
C ASP A 142 17.26 -39.58 10.35
N GLU A 143 16.95 -38.52 9.62
CA GLU A 143 16.93 -38.51 8.15
C GLU A 143 18.24 -38.01 7.57
N PRO A 144 19.01 -38.85 6.82
CA PRO A 144 20.15 -38.40 6.08
C PRO A 144 19.74 -37.51 4.91
N ILE A 145 20.36 -36.35 4.80
CA ILE A 145 20.12 -35.38 3.77
C ILE A 145 21.36 -35.18 2.93
N SER A 146 21.24 -35.34 1.63
CA SER A 146 22.29 -35.00 0.67
C SER A 146 22.04 -33.59 0.14
N SER A 147 23.03 -32.73 0.27
CA SER A 147 22.97 -31.35 -0.22
C SER A 147 24.22 -31.02 -1.03
N GLU A 148 24.03 -30.15 -2.02
CA GLU A 148 25.10 -29.59 -2.83
C GLU A 148 25.03 -28.06 -2.81
N GLY A 149 26.17 -27.42 -2.55
CA GLY A 149 26.34 -25.97 -2.64
C GLY A 149 27.12 -25.61 -3.92
N THR A 150 26.78 -24.49 -4.55
CA THR A 150 27.51 -23.95 -5.71
C THR A 150 27.62 -22.44 -5.59
N PHE A 151 28.82 -21.90 -5.74
CA PHE A 151 29.09 -20.47 -5.85
C PHE A 151 29.21 -20.07 -7.32
N PHE A 152 28.40 -19.12 -7.81
CA PHE A 152 28.36 -18.71 -9.22
C PHE A 152 29.07 -17.39 -9.51
N GLY A 153 29.63 -16.72 -8.52
CA GLY A 153 30.23 -15.40 -8.64
C GLY A 153 29.29 -14.29 -8.19
N VAL A 154 29.36 -13.13 -8.82
CA VAL A 154 28.57 -11.94 -8.46
C VAL A 154 27.62 -11.52 -9.57
N GLU A 155 26.47 -11.01 -9.17
CA GLU A 155 25.41 -10.53 -10.06
C GLU A 155 24.70 -9.33 -9.43
N SER A 156 24.23 -8.38 -10.24
CA SER A 156 23.43 -7.27 -9.74
C SER A 156 21.96 -7.67 -9.65
N VAL A 157 21.31 -7.28 -8.54
CA VAL A 157 19.92 -7.64 -8.24
C VAL A 157 19.12 -6.42 -7.84
N ALA A 158 17.91 -6.29 -8.38
CA ALA A 158 16.92 -5.32 -7.93
C ALA A 158 15.88 -5.99 -7.03
N THR A 159 15.54 -5.32 -5.94
CA THR A 159 14.49 -5.71 -4.98
C THR A 159 13.68 -4.48 -4.59
N PRO A 160 12.55 -4.61 -3.87
CA PRO A 160 11.85 -3.46 -3.32
C PRO A 160 12.70 -2.57 -2.41
N ALA A 161 13.73 -3.12 -1.74
CA ALA A 161 14.67 -2.34 -0.93
C ALA A 161 15.66 -1.49 -1.75
N GLY A 162 15.80 -1.74 -3.05
CA GLY A 162 16.70 -1.03 -3.96
C GLY A 162 17.47 -1.93 -4.91
N ALA A 163 18.39 -1.34 -5.66
CA ALA A 163 19.31 -2.06 -6.54
C ALA A 163 20.63 -2.34 -5.81
N PHE A 164 21.04 -3.59 -5.80
CA PHE A 164 22.28 -4.08 -5.18
C PHE A 164 23.24 -4.56 -6.26
N ARG A 165 24.46 -4.07 -6.23
CA ARG A 165 25.52 -4.47 -7.16
C ARG A 165 26.42 -5.52 -6.52
N ASP A 166 27.07 -6.34 -7.36
CA ASP A 166 28.06 -7.31 -6.95
C ASP A 166 27.58 -8.25 -5.82
N CYS A 167 26.30 -8.68 -5.88
CA CYS A 167 25.74 -9.65 -4.94
C CYS A 167 26.32 -11.03 -5.22
N LEU A 168 26.77 -11.74 -4.16
CA LEU A 168 27.17 -13.13 -4.26
C LEU A 168 25.97 -13.99 -4.66
N LYS A 169 26.07 -14.76 -5.74
CA LYS A 169 25.06 -15.69 -6.21
C LYS A 169 25.42 -17.12 -5.82
N LEU A 170 24.54 -17.73 -5.06
CA LEU A 170 24.71 -19.07 -4.49
C LEU A 170 23.51 -19.93 -4.86
N ARG A 171 23.74 -21.23 -5.01
CA ARG A 171 22.68 -22.22 -5.16
C ARG A 171 22.91 -23.38 -4.21
N PHE A 172 21.88 -23.78 -3.51
CA PHE A 172 21.80 -25.00 -2.69
C PHE A 172 20.79 -25.94 -3.30
N HIS A 173 21.16 -27.17 -3.45
CA HIS A 173 20.27 -28.25 -3.89
C HIS A 173 20.27 -29.33 -2.82
N THR A 174 19.12 -29.69 -2.32
CA THR A 174 18.96 -30.68 -1.24
C THR A 174 18.04 -31.78 -1.73
N THR A 175 18.41 -33.03 -1.49
CA THR A 175 17.59 -34.21 -1.78
C THR A 175 17.37 -34.99 -0.50
N LYS A 176 16.10 -35.26 -0.16
CA LYS A 176 15.70 -36.09 0.96
C LYS A 176 15.57 -37.56 0.55
N SER A 177 15.61 -38.47 1.52
CA SER A 177 15.39 -39.91 1.31
C SER A 177 14.04 -40.21 0.63
N SER A 178 13.01 -39.40 0.87
CA SER A 178 11.70 -39.46 0.23
C SER A 178 11.70 -39.11 -1.27
N GLY A 179 12.82 -38.67 -1.82
CA GLY A 179 12.94 -38.13 -3.19
C GLY A 179 12.47 -36.68 -3.33
N ALA A 180 12.03 -36.04 -2.24
CA ALA A 180 11.72 -34.62 -2.27
C ALA A 180 13.01 -33.79 -2.45
N THR A 181 12.94 -32.77 -3.32
CA THR A 181 14.08 -31.86 -3.55
C THR A 181 13.74 -30.42 -3.21
N THR A 182 14.76 -29.70 -2.77
CA THR A 182 14.67 -28.25 -2.57
C THR A 182 15.88 -27.59 -3.22
N THR A 183 15.61 -26.65 -4.12
CA THR A 183 16.65 -25.80 -4.73
C THR A 183 16.48 -24.38 -4.23
N ILE A 184 17.51 -23.81 -3.62
CA ILE A 184 17.54 -22.42 -3.14
C ILE A 184 18.60 -21.67 -3.95
N THR A 185 18.22 -20.56 -4.58
CA THR A 185 19.18 -19.62 -5.17
C THR A 185 19.13 -18.33 -4.36
N SER A 186 20.27 -17.97 -3.75
CA SER A 186 20.39 -16.80 -2.87
C SER A 186 21.34 -15.76 -3.46
N PHE A 187 21.01 -14.49 -3.24
CA PHE A 187 21.80 -13.32 -3.59
C PHE A 187 22.12 -12.54 -2.32
N LEU A 188 23.40 -12.38 -2.02
CA LEU A 188 23.89 -11.69 -0.83
C LEU A 188 24.59 -10.40 -1.25
N ALA A 189 24.14 -9.26 -0.74
CA ALA A 189 24.80 -7.98 -0.95
C ALA A 189 25.76 -7.66 0.19
N LYS A 190 26.91 -7.04 -0.16
CA LYS A 190 27.92 -6.63 0.82
C LYS A 190 27.31 -5.67 1.84
N ASP A 191 27.65 -5.86 3.14
CA ASP A 191 27.16 -5.08 4.29
C ASP A 191 25.63 -5.11 4.51
N VAL A 192 24.90 -5.96 3.76
CA VAL A 192 23.44 -6.05 3.84
C VAL A 192 22.96 -7.46 4.20
N GLY A 193 23.56 -8.48 3.62
CA GLY A 193 23.11 -9.86 3.77
C GLY A 193 22.26 -10.32 2.58
N VAL A 194 21.39 -11.27 2.84
CA VAL A 194 20.47 -11.80 1.81
C VAL A 194 19.53 -10.70 1.32
N VAL A 195 19.54 -10.45 0.01
CA VAL A 195 18.63 -9.46 -0.62
C VAL A 195 17.57 -10.12 -1.48
N LYS A 196 17.85 -11.32 -2.01
CA LYS A 196 16.88 -12.10 -2.78
C LYS A 196 17.15 -13.60 -2.63
N GLU A 197 16.08 -14.39 -2.56
CA GLU A 197 16.14 -15.85 -2.65
C GLU A 197 15.00 -16.37 -3.53
N THR A 198 15.25 -17.46 -4.21
CA THR A 198 14.24 -18.25 -4.92
C THR A 198 14.29 -19.68 -4.40
N TYR A 199 13.16 -20.20 -3.98
CA TYR A 199 12.97 -21.59 -3.54
C TYR A 199 12.17 -22.34 -4.58
N GLU A 200 12.63 -23.50 -4.97
CA GLU A 200 11.90 -24.48 -5.79
C GLU A 200 11.85 -25.79 -4.99
N ILE A 201 10.66 -26.19 -4.57
CA ILE A 201 10.44 -27.37 -3.73
C ILE A 201 9.62 -28.36 -4.52
N PHE A 202 10.22 -29.49 -4.90
CA PHE A 202 9.53 -30.60 -5.52
C PHE A 202 9.10 -31.61 -4.48
N SER A 203 7.83 -32.01 -4.52
CA SER A 203 7.25 -33.08 -3.70
C SER A 203 6.84 -34.25 -4.57
N PRO A 204 7.51 -35.43 -4.49
CA PRO A 204 7.10 -36.60 -5.25
C PRO A 204 5.68 -37.06 -4.91
N ALA A 205 5.30 -36.97 -3.64
CA ALA A 205 3.95 -37.37 -3.18
C ALA A 205 2.83 -36.51 -3.80
N ALA A 206 3.11 -35.23 -4.09
CA ALA A 206 2.16 -34.32 -4.73
C ALA A 206 2.35 -34.21 -6.25
N GLY A 207 3.47 -34.74 -6.80
CA GLY A 207 3.82 -34.67 -8.20
C GLY A 207 4.01 -33.22 -8.74
N GLN A 208 4.28 -32.25 -7.86
CA GLN A 208 4.33 -30.82 -8.21
C GLN A 208 5.49 -30.10 -7.58
N THR A 209 5.89 -29.00 -8.23
CA THR A 209 6.88 -28.06 -7.72
C THR A 209 6.18 -26.80 -7.18
N VAL A 210 6.54 -26.42 -5.96
CA VAL A 210 6.14 -25.13 -5.35
C VAL A 210 7.31 -24.16 -5.47
N ARG A 211 7.05 -22.95 -5.93
CA ARG A 211 8.05 -21.90 -6.03
C ARG A 211 7.74 -20.76 -5.05
N HIS A 212 8.79 -20.29 -4.36
CA HIS A 212 8.73 -19.08 -3.55
C HIS A 212 9.82 -18.11 -4.01
N GLU A 213 9.49 -16.84 -4.08
CA GLU A 213 10.47 -15.75 -4.20
C GLU A 213 10.45 -14.92 -2.94
N ILE A 214 11.63 -14.62 -2.41
CA ILE A 214 11.84 -13.85 -1.19
C ILE A 214 12.70 -12.65 -1.59
N GLU A 215 12.22 -11.43 -1.37
CA GLU A 215 12.90 -10.20 -1.76
C GLU A 215 12.96 -9.25 -0.57
N LEU A 216 14.15 -8.66 -0.34
CA LEU A 216 14.33 -7.69 0.74
C LEU A 216 13.45 -6.47 0.49
N LEU A 217 12.65 -6.13 1.49
CA LEU A 217 11.76 -4.99 1.50
C LEU A 217 12.42 -3.82 2.24
N HIS A 218 12.95 -4.07 3.42
CA HIS A 218 13.71 -3.12 4.24
C HIS A 218 14.47 -3.85 5.36
N GLY A 219 15.36 -3.13 6.04
CA GLY A 219 16.07 -3.64 7.21
C GLY A 219 16.83 -2.56 7.96
N SER A 220 17.45 -2.95 9.07
CA SER A 220 18.40 -2.14 9.81
C SER A 220 19.65 -2.97 10.11
N ILE A 221 20.77 -2.60 9.52
CA ILE A 221 22.03 -3.34 9.59
C ILE A 221 23.10 -2.43 10.19
N ASN A 222 23.68 -2.83 11.33
CA ASN A 222 24.67 -2.05 12.06
C ASN A 222 24.22 -0.59 12.30
N GLY A 223 22.91 -0.41 12.61
CA GLY A 223 22.28 0.89 12.82
C GLY A 223 21.94 1.66 11.52
N LYS A 224 22.35 1.17 10.34
CA LYS A 224 22.05 1.78 9.04
C LYS A 224 20.75 1.20 8.48
N LYS A 225 19.80 2.04 8.12
CA LYS A 225 18.56 1.64 7.44
C LYS A 225 18.86 1.24 5.99
N ILE A 226 18.33 0.09 5.59
CA ILE A 226 18.38 -0.44 4.23
C ILE A 226 16.96 -0.48 3.69
N GLY A 227 16.80 -0.09 2.44
CA GLY A 227 15.46 0.15 1.86
C GLY A 227 14.89 1.49 2.32
N GLY A 228 14.25 2.20 1.43
CA GLY A 228 13.64 3.49 1.76
C GLY A 228 12.50 3.35 2.78
N GLU A 229 12.16 4.41 3.49
CA GLU A 229 10.96 4.48 4.35
C GLU A 229 9.68 4.12 3.58
N ALA A 230 9.70 4.27 2.27
CA ALA A 230 8.62 3.88 1.36
C ALA A 230 8.29 2.38 1.37
N ALA A 231 9.22 1.51 1.78
CA ALA A 231 8.97 0.09 1.91
C ALA A 231 8.38 -0.27 3.30
N GLN A 232 8.50 0.62 4.29
CA GLN A 232 7.95 0.43 5.65
C GLN A 232 6.51 0.92 5.78
N THR A 233 6.18 2.02 5.12
CA THR A 233 4.82 2.56 5.03
C THR A 233 4.55 2.97 3.60
N VAL A 234 3.64 2.27 2.94
CA VAL A 234 3.20 2.64 1.60
C VAL A 234 2.43 3.96 1.72
N LYS A 235 2.98 5.03 1.15
CA LYS A 235 2.24 6.30 1.02
C LYS A 235 1.41 6.24 -0.25
N ILE A 236 0.13 5.95 -0.12
CA ILE A 236 -0.77 5.76 -1.25
C ILE A 236 -0.80 6.99 -2.18
N ALA A 237 -0.69 8.19 -1.61
CA ALA A 237 -0.62 9.43 -2.39
C ALA A 237 0.55 9.48 -3.39
N GLU A 238 1.66 8.80 -3.13
CA GLU A 238 2.79 8.72 -4.07
C GLU A 238 2.48 7.88 -5.31
N TYR A 239 1.55 6.94 -5.16
CA TYR A 239 1.10 6.03 -6.23
C TYR A 239 -0.16 6.54 -6.95
N PHE A 240 -0.70 7.68 -6.52
CA PHE A 240 -1.96 8.19 -7.02
C PHE A 240 -1.87 9.69 -7.28
N PRO A 241 -1.15 10.12 -8.33
CA PRO A 241 -1.08 11.51 -8.73
C PRO A 241 -2.42 11.92 -9.36
N TYR A 242 -3.37 12.38 -8.53
CA TYR A 242 -4.69 12.81 -9.01
C TYR A 242 -4.75 14.33 -9.06
N ARG A 243 -4.46 14.87 -10.22
CA ARG A 243 -4.67 16.29 -10.51
C ARG A 243 -5.58 16.45 -11.71
N GLN A 244 -6.34 17.52 -11.72
CA GLN A 244 -7.16 17.84 -12.88
C GLN A 244 -6.27 17.98 -14.12
N GLY A 245 -6.70 17.34 -15.22
CA GLY A 245 -5.95 17.28 -16.46
C GLY A 245 -5.06 16.05 -16.61
N ASP A 246 -4.79 15.33 -15.52
CA ASP A 246 -4.08 14.05 -15.61
C ASP A 246 -4.90 13.05 -16.42
N SER A 247 -4.23 12.30 -17.28
CA SER A 247 -4.87 11.32 -18.15
C SER A 247 -3.95 10.13 -18.45
N TRP A 248 -4.58 9.00 -18.71
CA TRP A 248 -3.92 7.73 -19.02
C TRP A 248 -4.62 7.05 -20.18
N SER A 249 -3.87 6.51 -21.13
CA SER A 249 -4.37 5.65 -22.22
C SER A 249 -3.84 4.25 -22.05
N TYR A 250 -4.71 3.27 -22.21
CA TYR A 250 -4.42 1.86 -22.01
C TYR A 250 -4.77 1.05 -23.26
N ASP A 251 -3.95 0.06 -23.58
CA ASP A 251 -4.37 -1.06 -24.42
C ASP A 251 -5.10 -2.08 -23.55
N TRP A 252 -6.35 -2.35 -23.87
CA TRP A 252 -7.22 -3.29 -23.17
C TRP A 252 -7.48 -4.53 -24.02
N THR A 253 -7.31 -5.69 -23.39
CA THR A 253 -7.59 -7.00 -23.99
C THR A 253 -8.66 -7.71 -23.18
N TYR A 254 -9.78 -8.01 -23.80
CA TYR A 254 -10.87 -8.80 -23.23
C TYR A 254 -10.80 -10.21 -23.72
N ARG A 255 -11.00 -11.18 -22.84
CA ARG A 255 -11.24 -12.58 -23.15
C ARG A 255 -12.58 -13.00 -22.55
N LEU A 256 -13.47 -13.47 -23.38
CA LEU A 256 -14.77 -13.99 -23.00
C LEU A 256 -14.72 -15.52 -22.71
N ALA A 257 -15.72 -16.04 -22.02
CA ALA A 257 -15.82 -17.48 -21.69
C ALA A 257 -15.76 -18.40 -22.93
N ASN A 258 -16.24 -17.93 -24.08
CA ASN A 258 -16.17 -18.66 -25.35
C ASN A 258 -14.80 -18.61 -26.05
N GLY A 259 -13.77 -18.05 -25.37
CA GLY A 259 -12.41 -17.92 -25.89
C GLY A 259 -12.19 -16.74 -26.87
N GLN A 260 -13.24 -15.98 -27.23
CA GLN A 260 -13.10 -14.80 -28.06
C GLN A 260 -12.28 -13.72 -27.33
N THR A 261 -11.34 -13.13 -28.04
CA THR A 261 -10.52 -12.01 -27.57
C THR A 261 -10.85 -10.77 -28.36
N ARG A 262 -10.98 -9.63 -27.66
CA ARG A 262 -11.18 -8.31 -28.26
C ARG A 262 -10.16 -7.35 -27.65
N THR A 263 -9.58 -6.50 -28.49
CA THR A 263 -8.70 -5.42 -28.06
C THR A 263 -9.36 -4.08 -28.28
N SER A 264 -9.11 -3.13 -27.39
CA SER A 264 -9.56 -1.75 -27.53
C SER A 264 -8.60 -0.82 -26.81
N GLU A 265 -8.52 0.43 -27.27
CA GLU A 265 -7.86 1.47 -26.51
C GLU A 265 -8.88 2.14 -25.58
N ARG A 266 -8.46 2.41 -24.33
CA ARG A 266 -9.28 3.16 -23.37
C ARG A 266 -8.49 4.30 -22.77
N LYS A 267 -9.11 5.46 -22.69
CA LYS A 267 -8.57 6.64 -22.05
C LYS A 267 -9.28 6.89 -20.73
N ARG A 268 -8.51 7.21 -19.69
CA ARG A 268 -9.00 7.68 -18.39
C ARG A 268 -8.50 9.09 -18.16
N TRP A 269 -9.31 9.95 -17.56
CA TRP A 269 -8.88 11.30 -17.19
C TRP A 269 -9.68 11.83 -16.00
N PHE A 270 -9.08 12.75 -15.25
CA PHE A 270 -9.79 13.45 -14.21
C PHE A 270 -10.57 14.62 -14.77
N GLU A 271 -11.90 14.58 -14.61
CA GLU A 271 -12.82 15.60 -15.10
C GLU A 271 -13.15 16.65 -14.04
N GLY A 272 -13.05 16.31 -12.77
CA GLY A 272 -13.37 17.21 -11.68
C GLY A 272 -13.56 16.50 -10.36
N SER A 273 -14.13 17.21 -9.40
CA SER A 273 -14.42 16.68 -8.08
C SER A 273 -15.85 16.99 -7.66
N LYS A 274 -16.39 16.19 -6.75
CA LYS A 274 -17.63 16.48 -6.03
C LYS A 274 -17.48 16.05 -4.57
N PHE A 275 -18.33 16.58 -3.71
CA PHE A 275 -18.51 16.02 -2.37
C PHE A 275 -19.44 14.81 -2.44
N THR A 276 -19.01 13.76 -1.75
CA THR A 276 -19.76 12.51 -1.60
C THR A 276 -19.90 12.20 -0.11
N ASN A 277 -20.65 11.18 0.22
CA ASN A 277 -20.78 10.70 1.61
C ASN A 277 -19.43 10.34 2.26
N ALA A 278 -18.41 10.04 1.45
CA ALA A 278 -17.05 9.76 1.92
C ALA A 278 -16.12 10.99 1.87
N GLY A 279 -16.65 12.20 1.70
CA GLY A 279 -15.89 13.45 1.59
C GLY A 279 -15.62 13.86 0.15
N ALA A 280 -14.57 14.67 -0.07
CA ALA A 280 -14.17 15.09 -1.40
C ALA A 280 -13.75 13.89 -2.26
N ALA A 281 -14.36 13.74 -3.41
CA ALA A 281 -14.07 12.67 -4.36
C ALA A 281 -13.80 13.23 -5.77
N PHE A 282 -12.81 12.67 -6.43
CA PHE A 282 -12.41 13.03 -7.79
C PHE A 282 -13.12 12.15 -8.80
N LYS A 283 -13.71 12.77 -9.83
CA LYS A 283 -14.35 12.05 -10.92
C LYS A 283 -13.31 11.61 -11.95
N LEU A 284 -13.05 10.31 -12.01
CA LEU A 284 -12.32 9.67 -13.08
C LEU A 284 -13.32 9.21 -14.15
N VAL A 285 -13.22 9.78 -15.33
CA VAL A 285 -14.01 9.38 -16.50
C VAL A 285 -13.20 8.37 -17.30
N GLN A 286 -13.88 7.34 -17.78
CA GLN A 286 -13.29 6.31 -18.63
C GLN A 286 -14.02 6.31 -19.97
N SER A 287 -13.31 6.64 -21.06
CA SER A 287 -13.86 6.59 -22.40
C SER A 287 -13.84 5.17 -22.92
N THR A 288 -15.03 4.63 -23.16
CA THR A 288 -15.25 3.39 -23.90
C THR A 288 -16.10 3.64 -25.15
N GLY A 289 -16.26 4.92 -25.55
CA GLY A 289 -17.31 5.38 -26.45
C GLY A 289 -18.61 5.71 -25.71
N GLU A 290 -18.75 5.33 -24.45
CA GLU A 290 -19.85 5.60 -23.55
C GLU A 290 -19.26 5.93 -22.18
N ASP A 291 -19.62 7.05 -21.61
CA ASP A 291 -18.97 7.66 -20.43
C ASP A 291 -19.17 6.85 -19.14
N ASP A 292 -18.39 5.82 -18.94
CA ASP A 292 -18.25 5.19 -17.65
C ASP A 292 -17.41 6.08 -16.74
N TYR A 293 -17.81 6.20 -15.48
CA TYR A 293 -17.07 7.01 -14.52
C TYR A 293 -17.00 6.35 -13.14
N GLN A 294 -15.99 6.74 -12.39
CA GLN A 294 -15.84 6.39 -10.98
C GLN A 294 -15.45 7.64 -10.19
N PHE A 295 -15.99 7.77 -8.98
CA PHE A 295 -15.55 8.77 -8.02
C PHE A 295 -14.61 8.15 -7.03
N TYR A 296 -13.40 8.66 -6.98
CA TYR A 296 -12.34 8.24 -6.06
C TYR A 296 -12.18 9.26 -4.96
N ALA A 297 -12.14 8.82 -3.71
CA ALA A 297 -11.68 9.60 -2.56
C ALA A 297 -10.27 9.17 -2.19
N LEU A 298 -9.40 10.15 -1.98
CA LEU A 298 -8.04 9.94 -1.47
C LEU A 298 -7.83 10.85 -0.27
N ASP A 299 -7.80 10.27 0.89
CA ASP A 299 -7.56 10.95 2.15
C ASP A 299 -6.86 10.01 3.13
N ARG A 300 -6.82 10.36 4.42
CA ARG A 300 -6.27 9.50 5.48
C ARG A 300 -6.97 8.13 5.62
N ASN A 301 -8.21 7.99 5.14
CA ASN A 301 -8.92 6.70 5.11
C ASN A 301 -8.54 5.88 3.89
N GLY A 302 -7.59 6.36 3.09
CA GLY A 302 -7.04 5.69 1.93
C GLY A 302 -7.66 6.08 0.61
N LEU A 303 -7.25 5.36 -0.42
CA LEU A 303 -7.81 5.42 -1.75
C LEU A 303 -9.04 4.55 -1.82
N ARG A 304 -10.19 5.15 -2.11
CA ARG A 304 -11.49 4.46 -2.13
C ARG A 304 -12.29 4.85 -3.37
N ILE A 305 -13.09 3.92 -3.88
CA ILE A 305 -14.15 4.22 -4.84
C ILE A 305 -15.44 4.41 -4.05
N VAL A 306 -16.08 5.56 -4.23
CA VAL A 306 -17.32 5.92 -3.51
C VAL A 306 -18.56 5.77 -4.37
N GLU A 307 -18.42 5.92 -5.68
CA GLU A 307 -19.48 5.78 -6.65
C GLU A 307 -18.93 5.33 -7.99
N SER A 308 -19.64 4.47 -8.70
CA SER A 308 -19.41 4.19 -10.11
C SER A 308 -20.72 4.37 -10.87
N GLY A 309 -20.63 4.80 -12.12
CA GLY A 309 -21.74 4.93 -13.03
C GLY A 309 -21.36 4.41 -14.39
N GLU A 310 -22.28 3.74 -15.05
CA GLU A 310 -22.18 3.30 -16.43
C GLU A 310 -23.21 4.05 -17.25
N LYS A 311 -22.78 4.63 -18.36
CA LYS A 311 -23.64 5.14 -19.41
C LYS A 311 -23.55 4.19 -20.59
N GLY A 312 -24.48 3.30 -20.76
CA GLY A 312 -24.52 2.41 -21.89
C GLY A 312 -25.91 1.95 -22.23
N GLN A 313 -26.11 1.35 -23.40
CA GLN A 313 -27.40 0.83 -23.86
C GLN A 313 -28.01 -0.22 -22.89
N ARG A 314 -27.22 -0.77 -21.98
CA ARG A 314 -27.67 -1.74 -20.96
C ARG A 314 -27.99 -1.11 -19.62
N ALA A 315 -27.48 0.08 -19.32
CA ALA A 315 -27.69 0.74 -18.04
C ALA A 315 -28.49 2.03 -18.29
N GLN A 316 -29.72 2.02 -17.91
CA GLN A 316 -30.54 3.23 -17.81
C GLN A 316 -29.99 4.17 -16.71
N GLY A 317 -28.70 4.57 -16.84
CA GLY A 317 -28.04 5.44 -15.89
C GLY A 317 -27.86 4.82 -14.50
N VAL A 318 -27.57 3.52 -14.40
CA VAL A 318 -27.38 2.84 -13.12
C VAL A 318 -26.16 3.42 -12.43
N LYS A 319 -26.40 4.04 -11.28
CA LYS A 319 -25.38 4.51 -10.36
C LYS A 319 -25.25 3.50 -9.24
N PHE A 320 -24.04 3.05 -8.97
CA PHE A 320 -23.73 2.19 -7.85
C PHE A 320 -22.98 3.00 -6.78
N TYR A 321 -23.55 3.07 -5.59
CA TYR A 321 -22.95 3.71 -4.43
C TYR A 321 -22.35 2.64 -3.53
N TYR A 322 -21.07 2.79 -3.18
CA TYR A 322 -20.40 1.91 -2.24
C TYR A 322 -20.57 2.45 -0.82
N ASP A 323 -21.22 1.69 0.06
CA ASP A 323 -21.39 2.02 1.47
C ASP A 323 -21.13 0.76 2.34
N PRO A 324 -19.97 0.67 3.01
CA PRO A 324 -18.87 1.65 3.00
C PRO A 324 -18.15 1.72 1.64
N ALA A 325 -17.49 2.86 1.38
CA ALA A 325 -16.75 3.09 0.13
C ALA A 325 -15.73 1.97 -0.12
N LEU A 326 -15.64 1.50 -1.38
CA LEU A 326 -14.76 0.40 -1.80
C LEU A 326 -13.30 0.76 -1.58
N LEU A 327 -12.67 0.20 -0.58
CA LEU A 327 -11.26 0.44 -0.26
C LEU A 327 -10.36 -0.22 -1.31
N ILE A 328 -9.46 0.57 -1.90
CA ILE A 328 -8.41 0.08 -2.80
C ILE A 328 -7.10 -0.09 -2.04
N ALA A 329 -6.70 0.93 -1.28
CA ALA A 329 -5.45 0.92 -0.53
C ALA A 329 -5.49 1.99 0.58
N ARG A 330 -4.73 1.76 1.67
CA ARG A 330 -4.57 2.71 2.78
C ARG A 330 -3.15 2.63 3.33
N ASP A 331 -2.60 3.76 3.80
CA ASP A 331 -1.21 3.88 4.26
C ASP A 331 -0.84 2.94 5.42
N ASP A 332 -1.81 2.57 6.25
CA ASP A 332 -1.61 1.69 7.41
C ASP A 332 -1.89 0.20 7.12
N MET A 333 -2.20 -0.14 5.87
CA MET A 333 -2.40 -1.54 5.50
C MET A 333 -1.09 -2.32 5.55
N VAL A 334 -1.14 -3.45 6.24
CA VAL A 334 -0.02 -4.39 6.29
C VAL A 334 -0.02 -5.23 5.01
N ILE A 335 1.12 -5.28 4.33
CA ILE A 335 1.29 -6.10 3.12
C ILE A 335 0.94 -7.56 3.42
N GLY A 336 0.16 -8.17 2.55
CA GLY A 336 -0.31 -9.56 2.66
C GLY A 336 -1.50 -9.77 3.58
N ARG A 337 -1.94 -8.74 4.36
CA ARG A 337 -3.12 -8.83 5.21
C ARG A 337 -4.37 -8.39 4.43
N ALA A 338 -5.40 -9.24 4.43
CA ALA A 338 -6.70 -8.90 3.85
C ALA A 338 -7.54 -8.07 4.82
N TYR A 339 -8.12 -7.00 4.30
CA TYR A 339 -9.13 -6.16 4.96
C TYR A 339 -10.48 -6.49 4.35
N ARG A 340 -11.45 -6.88 5.18
CA ARG A 340 -12.75 -7.39 4.74
C ARG A 340 -13.89 -6.54 5.26
N TRP A 341 -14.91 -6.38 4.43
CA TRP A 341 -16.20 -5.78 4.80
C TRP A 341 -17.31 -6.35 3.92
N SER A 342 -18.56 -6.02 4.24
CA SER A 342 -19.72 -6.44 3.46
C SER A 342 -20.64 -5.26 3.18
N GLN A 343 -21.37 -5.38 2.08
CA GLN A 343 -22.37 -4.40 1.63
C GLN A 343 -23.55 -5.15 1.01
N ALA A 344 -24.77 -4.59 1.12
CA ALA A 344 -25.93 -5.15 0.43
C ALA A 344 -25.77 -5.04 -1.10
N GLU A 345 -26.16 -6.09 -1.81
CA GLU A 345 -26.35 -6.03 -3.27
C GLU A 345 -27.44 -5.00 -3.63
N PRO A 346 -27.49 -4.48 -4.87
CA PRO A 346 -28.52 -3.54 -5.31
C PRO A 346 -29.95 -4.07 -5.15
N ASP A 347 -30.15 -5.38 -5.14
CA ASP A 347 -31.45 -6.03 -4.91
C ASP A 347 -31.89 -5.99 -3.44
N GLY A 348 -31.00 -5.61 -2.51
CA GLY A 348 -31.24 -5.55 -1.07
C GLY A 348 -31.42 -6.91 -0.39
N LYS A 349 -31.29 -8.03 -1.11
CA LYS A 349 -31.55 -9.39 -0.60
C LYS A 349 -30.27 -10.15 -0.25
N HIS A 350 -29.17 -9.82 -0.88
CA HIS A 350 -27.90 -10.51 -0.73
C HIS A 350 -26.82 -9.56 -0.22
N LEU A 351 -25.75 -10.11 0.35
CA LEU A 351 -24.59 -9.36 0.79
C LEU A 351 -23.41 -9.65 -0.12
N MET A 352 -22.83 -8.62 -0.68
CA MET A 352 -21.50 -8.69 -1.30
C MET A 352 -20.43 -8.70 -0.21
N GLN A 353 -19.52 -9.65 -0.29
CA GLN A 353 -18.37 -9.74 0.59
C GLN A 353 -17.15 -9.17 -0.13
N PHE A 354 -16.59 -8.11 0.41
CA PHE A 354 -15.42 -7.45 -0.15
C PHE A 354 -14.14 -7.80 0.61
N SER A 355 -13.04 -7.84 -0.10
CA SER A 355 -11.71 -8.03 0.46
C SER A 355 -10.69 -7.22 -0.31
N THR A 356 -9.89 -6.42 0.38
CA THR A 356 -8.75 -5.70 -0.21
C THR A 356 -7.45 -6.14 0.46
N THR A 357 -6.43 -6.40 -0.35
CA THR A 357 -5.09 -6.78 0.10
C THR A 357 -4.04 -5.98 -0.65
N LEU A 358 -3.17 -5.25 0.06
CA LEU A 358 -1.90 -4.82 -0.51
C LEU A 358 -0.99 -6.03 -0.57
N GLU A 359 -0.70 -6.53 -1.77
CA GLU A 359 0.07 -7.77 -1.92
C GLU A 359 1.57 -7.53 -1.84
N GLY A 360 2.04 -6.35 -2.22
CA GLY A 360 3.45 -5.96 -2.18
C GLY A 360 3.86 -5.20 -3.42
N PHE A 361 5.11 -5.40 -3.84
CA PHE A 361 5.68 -4.71 -5.00
C PHE A 361 6.03 -5.70 -6.10
N GLU A 362 5.75 -5.33 -7.34
CA GLU A 362 6.01 -6.16 -8.52
C GLU A 362 6.39 -5.28 -9.72
N SER A 363 7.26 -5.80 -10.59
CA SER A 363 7.59 -5.14 -11.85
C SER A 363 6.58 -5.52 -12.92
N VAL A 364 6.17 -4.56 -13.74
CA VAL A 364 5.14 -4.74 -14.76
C VAL A 364 5.61 -4.27 -16.12
N GLU A 365 5.45 -5.12 -17.14
CA GLU A 365 5.68 -4.75 -18.53
C GLU A 365 4.45 -4.05 -19.11
N THR A 366 4.67 -2.96 -19.81
CA THR A 366 3.66 -2.17 -20.49
C THR A 366 4.16 -1.71 -21.86
N PRO A 367 3.31 -1.24 -22.78
CA PRO A 367 3.76 -0.58 -23.99
C PRO A 367 4.72 0.59 -23.81
N MET A 368 4.67 1.26 -22.63
CA MET A 368 5.61 2.33 -22.28
C MET A 368 6.95 1.83 -21.75
N GLY A 369 7.15 0.52 -21.63
CA GLY A 369 8.31 -0.11 -21.03
C GLY A 369 8.00 -0.74 -19.67
N ARG A 370 9.05 -1.16 -18.97
CA ARG A 370 8.98 -1.84 -17.69
C ARG A 370 8.95 -0.85 -16.53
N TYR A 371 7.89 -0.93 -15.74
CA TYR A 371 7.79 -0.23 -14.47
C TYR A 371 8.26 -1.13 -13.34
N GLU A 372 9.27 -0.69 -12.59
CA GLU A 372 9.79 -1.41 -11.42
C GLU A 372 9.04 -1.03 -10.15
N ASN A 373 8.94 -1.98 -9.22
CA ASN A 373 8.39 -1.76 -7.87
C ASN A 373 6.99 -1.10 -7.87
N CYS A 374 6.12 -1.52 -8.79
CA CYS A 374 4.72 -1.12 -8.77
C CYS A 374 4.04 -1.69 -7.53
N LEU A 375 3.32 -0.85 -6.79
CA LEU A 375 2.44 -1.31 -5.72
C LEU A 375 1.33 -2.17 -6.30
N ARG A 376 1.23 -3.42 -5.84
CA ARG A 376 0.19 -4.35 -6.25
C ARG A 376 -0.90 -4.40 -5.18
N ALA A 377 -2.13 -4.05 -5.58
CA ALA A 377 -3.31 -4.13 -4.74
C ALA A 377 -4.34 -5.07 -5.37
N ARG A 378 -4.88 -6.00 -4.59
CA ARG A 378 -5.94 -6.91 -5.00
C ARG A 378 -7.23 -6.56 -4.28
N VAL A 379 -8.29 -6.38 -5.05
CA VAL A 379 -9.65 -6.15 -4.55
C VAL A 379 -10.55 -7.24 -5.11
N GLU A 380 -11.19 -7.97 -4.22
CA GLU A 380 -12.10 -9.06 -4.57
C GLU A 380 -13.45 -8.84 -3.91
N TRP A 381 -14.49 -9.27 -4.59
CA TRP A 381 -15.80 -9.39 -3.96
C TRP A 381 -16.60 -10.55 -4.53
N ASP A 382 -17.42 -11.11 -3.68
CA ASP A 382 -18.38 -12.16 -4.02
C ASP A 382 -19.78 -11.52 -4.10
N THR A 383 -20.49 -11.78 -5.20
CA THR A 383 -21.93 -11.56 -5.35
C THR A 383 -22.66 -12.89 -5.19
N SER A 384 -23.98 -12.90 -5.26
CA SER A 384 -24.79 -14.14 -5.25
C SER A 384 -24.46 -15.13 -6.38
N THR A 385 -23.88 -14.66 -7.48
CA THR A 385 -23.64 -15.48 -8.69
C THR A 385 -22.19 -15.56 -9.14
N SER A 386 -21.36 -14.59 -8.76
CA SER A 386 -20.03 -14.41 -9.30
C SER A 386 -19.05 -13.97 -8.24
N ARG A 387 -17.78 -14.35 -8.42
CA ARG A 387 -16.64 -13.71 -7.77
C ARG A 387 -15.98 -12.76 -8.76
N VAL A 388 -15.72 -11.53 -8.31
CA VAL A 388 -14.97 -10.54 -9.07
C VAL A 388 -13.61 -10.35 -8.43
N LYS A 389 -12.57 -10.34 -9.26
CA LYS A 389 -11.19 -10.14 -8.83
C LYS A 389 -10.55 -9.03 -9.65
N ASN A 390 -10.04 -8.02 -8.96
CA ASN A 390 -9.28 -6.92 -9.54
C ASN A 390 -7.86 -6.94 -9.00
N ILE A 391 -6.88 -6.78 -9.86
CA ILE A 391 -5.49 -6.56 -9.49
C ILE A 391 -5.04 -5.25 -10.13
N TYR A 392 -4.64 -4.31 -9.30
CA TYR A 392 -4.13 -3.01 -9.70
C TYR A 392 -2.63 -2.94 -9.50
N PHE A 393 -1.92 -2.34 -10.44
CA PHE A 393 -0.49 -2.07 -10.35
C PHE A 393 -0.26 -0.57 -10.49
N TYR A 394 0.21 0.05 -9.42
CA TYR A 394 0.44 1.49 -9.37
C TYR A 394 1.94 1.79 -9.35
N ALA A 395 2.40 2.65 -10.27
CA ALA A 395 3.77 3.16 -10.27
C ALA A 395 3.82 4.53 -9.58
N ARG A 396 4.90 4.80 -8.84
CA ARG A 396 5.09 6.08 -8.16
C ARG A 396 5.07 7.23 -9.16
N GLY A 397 4.36 8.30 -8.82
CA GLY A 397 4.25 9.51 -9.61
C GLY A 397 3.51 9.37 -10.94
N VAL A 398 3.13 8.14 -11.33
CA VAL A 398 2.42 7.86 -12.59
C VAL A 398 0.99 7.39 -12.35
N GLY A 399 0.74 6.66 -11.28
CA GLY A 399 -0.57 6.09 -11.00
C GLY A 399 -0.74 4.67 -11.52
N LEU A 400 -1.95 4.31 -11.95
CA LEU A 400 -2.28 2.98 -12.43
C LEU A 400 -1.58 2.67 -13.76
N VAL A 401 -0.66 1.71 -13.78
CA VAL A 401 0.10 1.32 -14.99
C VAL A 401 -0.38 -0.01 -15.58
N ALA A 402 -0.99 -0.85 -14.76
CA ALA A 402 -1.58 -2.11 -15.22
C ALA A 402 -2.79 -2.51 -14.37
N TYR A 403 -3.67 -3.27 -14.99
CA TYR A 403 -4.93 -3.69 -14.40
C TYR A 403 -5.34 -5.03 -14.96
N ASP A 404 -5.63 -5.98 -14.07
CA ASP A 404 -6.16 -7.30 -14.40
C ASP A 404 -7.51 -7.47 -13.69
N TYR A 405 -8.52 -7.92 -14.44
CA TYR A 405 -9.88 -8.09 -13.96
C TYR A 405 -10.42 -9.44 -14.39
N GLU A 406 -11.05 -10.15 -13.48
CA GLU A 406 -11.69 -11.44 -13.74
C GLU A 406 -13.06 -11.48 -13.10
N VAL A 407 -14.04 -12.00 -13.84
CA VAL A 407 -15.35 -12.42 -13.33
C VAL A 407 -15.42 -13.94 -13.40
N ILE A 408 -15.59 -14.58 -12.26
CA ILE A 408 -15.59 -16.05 -12.11
C ILE A 408 -16.97 -16.46 -11.65
N SER A 409 -17.60 -17.40 -12.36
CA SER A 409 -18.88 -17.97 -11.96
C SER A 409 -18.73 -18.76 -10.65
N GLN A 410 -19.59 -18.51 -9.68
CA GLN A 410 -19.61 -19.30 -8.43
C GLN A 410 -20.18 -20.70 -8.62
N LYS A 411 -20.96 -20.91 -9.68
CA LYS A 411 -21.62 -22.19 -9.96
C LYS A 411 -20.62 -23.29 -10.33
N ASP A 412 -19.64 -22.95 -11.18
CA ASP A 412 -18.72 -23.92 -11.80
C ASP A 412 -17.25 -23.47 -11.78
N ASN A 413 -16.97 -22.36 -11.10
CA ASN A 413 -15.65 -21.76 -10.98
C ASN A 413 -14.97 -21.42 -12.33
N THR A 414 -15.76 -21.19 -13.39
CA THR A 414 -15.26 -20.83 -14.71
C THR A 414 -15.09 -19.33 -14.85
N VAL A 415 -14.02 -18.89 -15.54
CA VAL A 415 -13.79 -17.48 -15.87
C VAL A 415 -14.74 -17.07 -16.99
N GLN A 416 -15.67 -16.18 -16.67
CA GLN A 416 -16.67 -15.66 -17.62
C GLN A 416 -16.10 -14.50 -18.43
N ILE A 417 -15.34 -13.64 -17.79
CA ILE A 417 -14.69 -12.47 -18.37
C ILE A 417 -13.30 -12.37 -17.75
N ALA A 418 -12.30 -12.19 -18.60
CA ALA A 418 -10.99 -11.72 -18.16
C ALA A 418 -10.62 -10.48 -18.99
N LEU A 419 -10.04 -9.49 -18.30
CA LEU A 419 -9.62 -8.25 -18.91
C LEU A 419 -8.23 -7.88 -18.40
N VAL A 420 -7.37 -7.46 -19.32
CA VAL A 420 -6.02 -7.00 -19.05
C VAL A 420 -5.85 -5.62 -19.65
N GLY A 421 -5.53 -4.64 -18.80
CA GLY A 421 -5.21 -3.26 -19.21
C GLY A 421 -3.72 -2.98 -18.98
N ARG A 422 -3.05 -2.38 -19.97
CA ARG A 422 -1.63 -2.00 -19.90
C ARG A 422 -1.45 -0.57 -20.38
N LEU A 423 -0.75 0.24 -19.59
CA LEU A 423 -0.54 1.66 -19.86
C LEU A 423 0.27 1.85 -21.14
N LYS A 424 -0.25 2.70 -22.04
CA LYS A 424 0.33 3.03 -23.33
C LYS A 424 0.82 4.47 -23.42
N ALA A 425 0.16 5.38 -22.73
CA ALA A 425 0.56 6.78 -22.63
C ALA A 425 -0.06 7.41 -21.38
N ALA A 426 0.58 8.44 -20.86
CA ALA A 426 0.03 9.24 -19.77
C ALA A 426 0.36 10.73 -19.94
N ALA A 427 -0.45 11.60 -19.33
CA ALA A 427 -0.12 13.00 -19.10
C ALA A 427 -0.33 13.30 -17.62
N ILE A 428 0.73 13.65 -16.92
CA ILE A 428 0.75 13.88 -15.47
C ILE A 428 1.30 15.29 -15.21
N ASN A 429 0.59 16.11 -14.44
CA ASN A 429 0.96 17.50 -14.19
C ASN A 429 1.22 18.31 -15.49
N ASN A 430 0.40 18.10 -16.51
CA ASN A 430 0.55 18.67 -17.85
C ASN A 430 1.84 18.24 -18.61
N HIS A 431 2.55 17.21 -18.15
CA HIS A 431 3.69 16.62 -18.83
C HIS A 431 3.25 15.32 -19.49
N ALA A 432 3.39 15.24 -20.81
CA ALA A 432 3.22 13.98 -21.52
C ALA A 432 4.34 13.01 -21.13
N ILE A 433 3.97 11.78 -20.82
CA ILE A 433 4.87 10.68 -20.47
C ILE A 433 4.67 9.59 -21.52
N ALA A 434 5.70 9.26 -22.27
CA ALA A 434 5.69 8.25 -23.33
C ALA A 434 6.46 6.98 -22.95
N THR A 435 7.30 7.04 -21.90
CA THR A 435 8.10 5.92 -21.42
C THR A 435 8.07 5.79 -19.90
N ALA A 436 8.33 4.59 -19.39
CA ALA A 436 8.43 4.34 -17.95
C ALA A 436 9.56 5.18 -17.31
N ASP A 437 10.67 5.38 -18.03
CA ASP A 437 11.81 6.20 -17.59
C ASP A 437 11.44 7.68 -17.43
N GLU A 438 10.61 8.22 -18.32
CA GLU A 438 10.13 9.61 -18.20
C GLU A 438 9.25 9.78 -16.95
N GLY A 439 8.38 8.82 -16.68
CA GLY A 439 7.59 8.81 -15.44
C GLY A 439 8.46 8.79 -14.19
N LYS A 440 9.50 7.96 -14.19
CA LYS A 440 10.47 7.91 -13.10
C LYS A 440 11.23 9.22 -12.93
N LYS A 441 11.73 9.81 -14.03
CA LYS A 441 12.45 11.11 -14.00
C LYS A 441 11.56 12.24 -13.48
N LEU A 442 10.29 12.27 -13.87
CA LEU A 442 9.33 13.26 -13.35
C LEU A 442 9.16 13.11 -11.84
N TRP A 443 9.02 11.88 -11.34
CA TRP A 443 8.94 11.61 -9.90
C TRP A 443 10.22 12.02 -9.16
N ASP A 444 11.39 11.61 -9.66
CA ASP A 444 12.68 11.93 -9.06
C ASP A 444 12.91 13.47 -8.99
N LYS A 445 12.47 14.19 -10.02
CA LYS A 445 12.50 15.66 -10.05
C LYS A 445 11.61 16.27 -8.96
N LEU A 446 10.36 15.81 -8.84
CA LEU A 446 9.42 16.31 -7.81
C LEU A 446 9.95 16.05 -6.39
N VAL A 447 10.55 14.90 -6.15
CA VAL A 447 11.18 14.56 -4.86
C VAL A 447 12.39 15.46 -4.59
N ALA A 448 13.23 15.71 -5.61
CA ALA A 448 14.40 16.60 -5.47
C ALA A 448 14.00 18.05 -5.22
N GLU A 449 12.95 18.55 -5.88
CA GLU A 449 12.40 19.89 -5.65
C GLU A 449 11.91 20.06 -4.22
N LEU A 450 11.21 19.06 -3.68
CA LEU A 450 10.77 19.07 -2.28
C LEU A 450 11.97 19.04 -1.32
N ALA A 451 12.99 18.22 -1.61
CA ALA A 451 14.20 18.14 -0.79
C ALA A 451 14.99 19.44 -0.76
N ALA A 452 15.01 20.20 -1.87
CA ALA A 452 15.69 21.49 -2.01
C ALA A 452 14.91 22.67 -1.38
N ALA A 453 13.61 22.50 -1.09
CA ALA A 453 12.81 23.54 -0.49
C ALA A 453 13.31 23.89 0.93
N GLU A 454 13.41 25.17 1.23
CA GLU A 454 13.76 25.62 2.59
C GLU A 454 12.63 25.38 3.57
N ASP A 455 12.98 24.87 4.74
CA ASP A 455 12.04 24.66 5.84
C ASP A 455 12.15 25.76 6.88
N ASN A 456 11.07 26.48 7.13
CA ASN A 456 11.05 27.52 8.14
C ASN A 456 10.73 26.94 9.53
N PRO A 457 11.68 26.94 10.49
CA PRO A 457 11.48 26.30 11.78
C PRO A 457 10.37 26.96 12.63
N THR A 458 10.15 28.26 12.46
CA THR A 458 9.06 28.97 13.16
C THR A 458 7.71 28.54 12.62
N ALA A 459 7.55 28.44 11.30
CA ALA A 459 6.31 27.95 10.67
C ALA A 459 6.00 26.50 11.10
N ARG A 460 7.02 25.64 11.08
CA ARG A 460 6.91 24.26 11.55
C ARG A 460 6.48 24.18 13.00
N THR A 461 7.07 24.98 13.88
CA THR A 461 6.74 25.01 15.31
C THR A 461 5.31 25.47 15.54
N LEU A 462 4.91 26.58 14.90
CA LEU A 462 3.53 27.09 14.98
C LEU A 462 2.50 26.01 14.58
N PHE A 463 2.72 25.35 13.45
CA PHE A 463 1.81 24.32 12.98
C PHE A 463 1.82 23.08 13.91
N LYS A 464 3.01 22.66 14.38
CA LYS A 464 3.17 21.54 15.30
C LYS A 464 2.40 21.80 16.60
N GLU A 465 2.58 22.96 17.22
CA GLU A 465 1.88 23.34 18.45
C GLU A 465 0.35 23.36 18.24
N ALA A 466 -0.14 24.01 17.18
CA ALA A 466 -1.57 24.08 16.89
C ALA A 466 -2.16 22.70 16.61
N SER A 467 -1.43 21.86 15.90
CA SER A 467 -1.82 20.48 15.62
C SER A 467 -1.88 19.64 16.90
N LEU A 468 -0.90 19.75 17.79
CA LEU A 468 -0.84 19.01 19.06
C LEU A 468 -1.86 19.52 20.07
N ASN A 469 -2.26 20.78 20.00
CA ASN A 469 -3.22 21.38 20.90
C ASN A 469 -4.70 21.01 20.61
N ARG A 470 -4.97 20.34 19.49
CA ARG A 470 -6.33 19.86 19.18
C ARG A 470 -6.65 18.61 19.98
N TYR A 471 -7.82 18.55 20.61
CA TYR A 471 -8.29 17.36 21.32
C TYR A 471 -8.54 16.18 20.36
N VAL A 472 -8.10 15.01 20.75
CA VAL A 472 -8.29 13.73 20.04
C VAL A 472 -8.57 12.61 21.05
N TRP A 473 -9.13 11.51 20.59
CA TRP A 473 -9.27 10.29 21.40
C TRP A 473 -7.96 9.51 21.31
N ASP A 474 -7.09 9.66 22.29
CA ASP A 474 -5.81 8.98 22.32
C ASP A 474 -6.00 7.50 22.66
N ALA A 475 -5.37 6.61 21.88
CA ALA A 475 -5.40 5.17 22.12
C ALA A 475 -4.75 4.81 23.48
N ASP A 476 -3.79 5.62 23.92
CA ASP A 476 -3.10 5.45 25.22
C ASP A 476 -4.05 5.60 26.43
N PHE A 477 -5.23 6.21 26.24
CA PHE A 477 -6.27 6.30 27.27
C PHE A 477 -7.29 5.16 27.22
N GLY A 478 -7.05 4.12 26.44
CA GLY A 478 -7.91 2.92 26.39
C GLY A 478 -9.27 3.17 25.74
N PHE A 479 -9.36 4.02 24.70
CA PHE A 479 -10.61 4.20 23.97
C PHE A 479 -11.07 2.87 23.37
N ALA A 480 -12.13 2.30 23.94
CA ALA A 480 -12.67 1.00 23.55
C ALA A 480 -13.81 1.08 22.51
N GLY A 481 -14.15 2.29 22.09
CA GLY A 481 -15.29 2.52 21.22
C GLY A 481 -16.58 2.86 21.98
N PHE A 482 -17.67 3.02 21.24
CA PHE A 482 -18.97 3.31 21.83
C PHE A 482 -20.12 2.76 20.98
N THR A 483 -21.30 2.62 21.59
CA THR A 483 -22.58 2.51 20.88
C THR A 483 -23.43 3.73 21.24
N ALA A 484 -24.24 4.19 20.29
CA ALA A 484 -25.17 5.29 20.56
C ALA A 484 -26.49 5.12 19.78
N ASP A 485 -27.59 5.55 20.43
CA ASP A 485 -28.87 5.76 19.75
C ASP A 485 -28.94 7.21 19.26
N LEU A 486 -29.28 7.38 18.02
CA LEU A 486 -29.35 8.67 17.32
C LEU A 486 -30.78 9.02 16.94
N MET A 487 -31.09 10.31 17.00
CA MET A 487 -32.25 10.92 16.37
C MET A 487 -31.75 11.89 15.31
N VAL A 488 -32.14 11.71 14.06
CA VAL A 488 -31.68 12.54 12.95
C VAL A 488 -32.88 13.12 12.19
N LYS A 489 -32.87 14.42 11.97
CA LYS A 489 -33.81 15.12 11.10
C LYS A 489 -33.10 15.64 9.87
N ILE A 490 -33.69 15.48 8.71
CA ILE A 490 -33.15 15.89 7.42
C ILE A 490 -34.20 16.83 6.80
N ASP A 491 -33.78 18.07 6.48
CA ASP A 491 -34.61 19.11 5.88
C ASP A 491 -35.96 19.36 6.60
N GLY A 492 -35.93 19.27 7.95
CA GLY A 492 -37.13 19.46 8.78
C GLY A 492 -38.15 18.31 8.71
N GLY A 493 -37.79 17.20 8.06
CA GLY A 493 -38.61 16.00 7.99
C GLY A 493 -38.80 15.29 9.33
N PRO A 494 -39.57 14.19 9.35
CA PRO A 494 -39.74 13.41 10.57
C PRO A 494 -38.41 12.83 11.05
N PRO A 495 -38.23 12.71 12.39
CA PRO A 495 -36.99 12.19 12.92
C PRO A 495 -36.80 10.72 12.59
N VAL A 496 -35.63 10.36 12.06
CA VAL A 496 -35.18 9.00 11.81
C VAL A 496 -34.37 8.51 13.01
N LYS A 497 -34.75 7.33 13.53
CA LYS A 497 -33.97 6.64 14.57
C LYS A 497 -32.87 5.81 13.93
N ALA A 498 -31.68 5.89 14.50
CA ALA A 498 -30.55 5.07 14.09
C ALA A 498 -29.76 4.60 15.29
N LYS A 499 -29.02 3.50 15.10
CA LYS A 499 -27.99 3.07 16.03
C LYS A 499 -26.64 3.19 15.35
N VAL A 500 -25.65 3.62 16.10
CA VAL A 500 -24.26 3.63 15.67
C VAL A 500 -23.40 2.83 16.64
N ARG A 501 -22.48 2.06 16.08
CA ARG A 501 -21.38 1.46 16.80
C ARG A 501 -20.08 1.97 16.23
N CYS A 502 -19.23 2.52 17.08
CA CYS A 502 -17.86 2.91 16.74
C CYS A 502 -16.90 1.93 17.40
N SER A 503 -16.06 1.25 16.60
CA SER A 503 -15.04 0.32 17.10
C SER A 503 -13.86 1.06 17.74
N PRO A 504 -12.94 0.38 18.48
CA PRO A 504 -11.67 0.96 18.91
C PRO A 504 -10.79 1.44 17.74
N ALA A 505 -10.94 0.83 16.56
CA ALA A 505 -10.27 1.23 15.33
C ALA A 505 -10.95 2.42 14.63
N LEU A 506 -12.03 2.94 15.23
CA LEU A 506 -12.87 4.04 14.74
C LEU A 506 -13.67 3.69 13.46
N ASP A 507 -13.92 2.41 13.22
CA ASP A 507 -14.86 1.97 12.21
C ASP A 507 -16.29 2.19 12.69
N LEU A 508 -17.17 2.62 11.80
CA LEU A 508 -18.56 2.92 12.07
C LEU A 508 -19.48 1.88 11.44
N GLU A 509 -20.34 1.30 12.27
CA GLU A 509 -21.49 0.49 11.85
C GLU A 509 -22.77 1.30 12.14
N ILE A 510 -23.60 1.53 11.11
CA ILE A 510 -24.85 2.30 11.22
C ILE A 510 -26.03 1.39 10.91
N GLU A 511 -27.01 1.36 11.81
CA GLU A 511 -28.30 0.73 11.60
C GLU A 511 -29.39 1.82 11.50
N ALA A 512 -30.02 1.93 10.37
CA ALA A 512 -31.18 2.80 10.12
C ALA A 512 -32.10 2.14 9.10
N SER A 513 -33.41 2.40 9.21
CA SER A 513 -34.42 1.81 8.33
C SER A 513 -34.45 2.40 6.92
N ASP A 514 -34.03 3.66 6.78
CA ASP A 514 -33.96 4.37 5.51
C ASP A 514 -32.52 4.41 5.00
N PRO A 515 -32.22 3.83 3.81
CA PRO A 515 -30.87 3.82 3.24
C PRO A 515 -30.28 5.20 2.98
N VAL A 516 -31.11 6.19 2.59
CA VAL A 516 -30.66 7.56 2.34
C VAL A 516 -30.28 8.24 3.65
N ALA A 517 -31.12 8.12 4.68
CA ALA A 517 -30.81 8.60 6.01
C ALA A 517 -29.57 7.91 6.59
N LYS A 518 -29.44 6.59 6.39
CA LYS A 518 -28.23 5.84 6.80
C LYS A 518 -26.96 6.41 6.20
N ALA A 519 -26.95 6.74 4.93
CA ALA A 519 -25.79 7.33 4.25
C ALA A 519 -25.44 8.71 4.81
N ILE A 520 -26.44 9.56 5.06
CA ILE A 520 -26.27 10.89 5.65
C ILE A 520 -25.72 10.76 7.08
N ILE A 521 -26.29 9.87 7.89
CA ILE A 521 -25.85 9.62 9.27
C ILE A 521 -24.41 9.12 9.29
N HIS A 522 -24.05 8.24 8.37
CA HIS A 522 -22.68 7.75 8.24
C HIS A 522 -21.70 8.89 7.92
N GLU A 523 -22.06 9.80 7.02
CA GLU A 523 -21.25 10.98 6.70
C GLU A 523 -21.03 11.86 7.93
N GLU A 524 -22.12 12.22 8.65
CA GLU A 524 -22.07 13.07 9.85
C GLU A 524 -21.21 12.45 10.96
N MET A 525 -21.43 11.17 11.25
CA MET A 525 -20.66 10.44 12.27
C MET A 525 -19.20 10.25 11.87
N SER A 526 -18.93 10.01 10.58
CA SER A 526 -17.56 9.90 10.08
C SER A 526 -16.77 11.19 10.28
N GLN A 527 -17.38 12.35 10.12
CA GLN A 527 -16.74 13.64 10.40
C GLN A 527 -16.39 13.77 11.89
N PHE A 528 -17.31 13.40 12.81
CA PHE A 528 -17.02 13.41 14.23
C PHE A 528 -15.81 12.53 14.58
N VAL A 529 -15.87 11.27 14.18
CA VAL A 529 -14.82 10.27 14.45
C VAL A 529 -13.50 10.71 13.85
N THR A 530 -13.55 11.16 12.62
CA THR A 530 -12.40 11.62 11.85
C THR A 530 -11.63 12.74 12.56
N HIS A 531 -12.35 13.72 13.13
CA HIS A 531 -11.73 14.83 13.83
C HIS A 531 -11.17 14.44 15.23
N ARG A 532 -11.44 13.23 15.70
CA ARG A 532 -11.06 12.74 17.03
C ARG A 532 -10.08 11.56 16.98
N GLN A 533 -9.66 11.15 15.80
CA GLN A 533 -8.69 10.06 15.65
C GLN A 533 -7.39 10.34 16.40
N PRO A 534 -6.80 9.33 17.05
CA PRO A 534 -5.47 9.39 17.63
C PRO A 534 -4.45 9.90 16.61
N ARG A 535 -3.50 10.69 17.08
CA ARG A 535 -2.47 11.23 16.20
C ARG A 535 -1.35 10.20 16.02
N LYS A 536 -0.89 10.06 14.82
CA LYS A 536 0.47 9.53 14.60
C LYS A 536 1.48 10.60 15.04
N PRO A 537 2.70 10.22 15.46
CA PRO A 537 3.75 11.18 15.75
C PRO A 537 3.89 12.22 14.63
N PHE A 538 4.07 13.48 15.00
CA PHE A 538 4.10 14.61 14.06
C PHE A 538 5.07 14.38 12.89
N ASP A 539 6.26 13.84 13.19
CA ASP A 539 7.30 13.62 12.19
C ASP A 539 7.00 12.45 11.24
N VAL A 540 6.05 11.58 11.59
CA VAL A 540 5.55 10.55 10.67
C VAL A 540 4.80 11.17 9.49
N TRP A 541 4.06 12.28 9.72
CA TRP A 541 3.31 12.98 8.68
C TRP A 541 4.08 14.15 8.06
N TYR A 542 4.82 14.87 8.89
CA TYR A 542 5.42 16.16 8.58
C TYR A 542 6.92 16.19 8.86
N GLY A 543 7.62 15.04 8.73
CA GLY A 543 9.08 15.00 8.82
C GLY A 543 9.76 15.91 7.80
N PRO A 544 11.03 16.31 8.03
CA PRO A 544 11.75 17.23 7.14
C PRO A 544 11.88 16.76 5.70
N ASP A 545 11.77 15.45 5.48
CA ASP A 545 11.79 14.76 4.19
C ASP A 545 10.40 14.69 3.51
N LYS A 546 9.33 15.02 4.25
CA LYS A 546 7.93 14.84 3.82
C LYS A 546 7.20 16.14 3.56
N ALA A 547 7.52 17.18 4.32
CA ALA A 547 6.87 18.46 4.24
C ALA A 547 7.83 19.59 4.59
N LYS A 548 7.73 20.70 3.90
CA LYS A 548 8.43 21.95 4.21
C LYS A 548 7.41 23.03 4.56
N PHE A 549 7.74 23.83 5.54
CA PHE A 549 6.86 24.86 6.08
C PHE A 549 7.36 26.23 5.69
N LYS A 550 6.46 27.12 5.29
CA LYS A 550 6.76 28.53 4.99
C LYS A 550 5.84 29.44 5.79
N LEU A 551 6.39 30.56 6.29
CA LEU A 551 5.59 31.62 6.86
C LEU A 551 4.95 32.45 5.75
N GLY A 552 3.65 32.65 5.86
CA GLY A 552 2.90 33.62 5.07
C GLY A 552 2.74 34.96 5.79
N ARG A 553 1.69 35.69 5.42
CA ARG A 553 1.35 36.99 6.00
C ARG A 553 0.80 36.88 7.42
N GLU A 554 0.92 37.95 8.16
CA GLU A 554 0.21 38.14 9.42
C GLU A 554 -1.23 38.60 9.13
N THR A 555 -2.18 38.03 9.87
CA THR A 555 -3.61 38.33 9.75
C THR A 555 -4.18 38.64 11.14
N PRO A 556 -5.35 39.29 11.26
CA PRO A 556 -5.97 39.50 12.56
C PRO A 556 -6.23 38.22 13.36
N ASP A 557 -6.41 37.09 12.69
CA ASP A 557 -6.67 35.79 13.29
C ASP A 557 -5.38 35.00 13.61
N GLY A 558 -4.20 35.48 13.21
CA GLY A 558 -2.91 34.85 13.44
C GLY A 558 -2.00 34.81 12.24
N ARG A 559 -0.99 33.96 12.29
CA ARG A 559 0.04 33.81 11.26
C ARG A 559 -0.33 32.75 10.23
N GLU A 560 -0.19 33.09 8.95
CA GLU A 560 -0.36 32.12 7.87
C GLU A 560 0.86 31.20 7.76
N VAL A 561 0.60 29.91 7.56
CA VAL A 561 1.61 28.85 7.39
C VAL A 561 1.24 28.02 6.17
N PHE A 562 2.15 27.91 5.21
CA PHE A 562 2.03 27.03 4.04
C PHE A 562 2.77 25.73 4.26
N ILE A 563 2.23 24.63 3.72
CA ILE A 563 2.87 23.32 3.76
C ILE A 563 3.19 22.90 2.32
N GLU A 564 4.48 22.84 1.98
CA GLU A 564 4.97 22.31 0.71
C GLU A 564 5.18 20.80 0.83
N GLY A 565 4.92 20.08 -0.25
CA GLY A 565 4.90 18.59 -0.28
C GLY A 565 3.55 17.99 0.11
N ASP A 566 2.59 18.82 0.53
CA ASP A 566 1.20 18.40 0.70
C ASP A 566 0.48 18.41 -0.66
N ALA A 567 -0.07 17.27 -1.05
CA ALA A 567 -0.79 17.10 -2.33
C ALA A 567 -1.99 18.05 -2.50
N MET A 568 -2.54 18.61 -1.40
CA MET A 568 -3.66 19.54 -1.40
C MET A 568 -3.25 21.01 -1.34
N GLY A 569 -1.95 21.33 -1.34
CA GLY A 569 -1.46 22.70 -1.23
C GLY A 569 -2.01 23.43 0.00
N SER A 570 -1.98 22.77 1.17
CA SER A 570 -2.61 23.28 2.37
C SER A 570 -1.95 24.54 2.90
N SER A 571 -2.76 25.53 3.28
CA SER A 571 -2.36 26.65 4.11
C SER A 571 -3.24 26.77 5.35
N TYR A 572 -2.65 27.30 6.41
CA TYR A 572 -3.30 27.44 7.71
C TYR A 572 -3.10 28.85 8.26
N VAL A 573 -4.12 29.42 8.89
CA VAL A 573 -3.94 30.57 9.76
C VAL A 573 -3.95 30.07 11.21
N ILE A 574 -2.85 30.34 11.92
CA ILE A 574 -2.63 29.83 13.28
C ILE A 574 -2.52 31.01 14.23
N GLY A 575 -3.40 31.06 15.21
CA GLY A 575 -3.42 32.04 16.31
C GLY A 575 -3.76 31.36 17.63
N ASP A 576 -3.15 31.83 18.72
CA ASP A 576 -3.35 31.30 20.08
C ASP A 576 -3.11 29.78 20.18
N LYS A 577 -2.12 29.26 19.48
CA LYS A 577 -1.83 27.82 19.37
C LYS A 577 -3.02 27.00 18.84
N ARG A 578 -3.85 27.59 17.98
CA ARG A 578 -5.05 26.97 17.39
C ARG A 578 -5.09 27.22 15.91
N VAL A 579 -5.64 26.26 15.19
CA VAL A 579 -6.00 26.48 13.78
C VAL A 579 -7.26 27.35 13.76
N LYS A 580 -7.17 28.52 13.18
CA LYS A 580 -8.28 29.47 12.96
C LYS A 580 -8.89 29.27 11.58
N GLN A 581 -8.02 29.01 10.58
CA GLN A 581 -8.42 28.79 9.20
C GLN A 581 -7.58 27.69 8.59
N LEU A 582 -8.17 26.91 7.71
CA LEU A 582 -7.52 25.93 6.85
C LEU A 582 -8.00 26.15 5.41
N SER A 583 -7.09 26.35 4.46
CA SER A 583 -7.41 26.42 3.03
C SER A 583 -6.72 25.30 2.28
N ARG A 584 -7.41 24.70 1.30
CA ARG A 584 -6.93 23.60 0.48
C ARG A 584 -7.49 23.67 -0.92
N ASN A 585 -6.73 23.10 -1.86
CA ASN A 585 -7.21 22.81 -3.21
C ASN A 585 -7.59 21.32 -3.32
N ILE A 586 -8.76 21.04 -3.88
CA ILE A 586 -9.26 19.70 -4.16
C ILE A 586 -9.69 19.59 -5.64
N GLY A 587 -8.73 19.83 -6.52
CA GLY A 587 -8.95 19.79 -7.96
C GLY A 587 -9.67 21.01 -8.50
N ARG A 588 -10.97 20.91 -8.88
CA ARG A 588 -11.76 22.04 -9.40
C ARG A 588 -12.29 23.00 -8.34
N MET A 589 -12.05 22.72 -7.08
CA MET A 589 -12.52 23.57 -5.97
C MET A 589 -11.38 23.90 -5.03
N ASP A 590 -11.34 25.16 -4.65
CA ASP A 590 -10.65 25.60 -3.45
C ASP A 590 -11.66 25.61 -2.31
N PHE A 591 -11.26 25.24 -1.12
CA PHE A 591 -12.11 25.44 0.03
C PHE A 591 -11.35 26.03 1.20
N THR A 592 -12.07 26.79 2.00
CA THR A 592 -11.56 27.35 3.22
C THR A 592 -12.49 27.03 4.38
N ILE A 593 -11.95 26.43 5.41
CA ILE A 593 -12.65 26.16 6.67
C ILE A 593 -12.24 27.23 7.69
N PHE A 594 -13.20 27.94 8.22
CA PHE A 594 -13.04 28.90 9.31
C PHE A 594 -13.52 28.26 10.60
N GLN A 595 -12.66 28.13 11.61
CA GLN A 595 -13.04 27.66 12.93
C GLN A 595 -13.49 28.86 13.77
N ARG A 596 -14.80 28.96 14.01
CA ARG A 596 -15.45 30.13 14.63
C ARG A 596 -15.47 30.07 16.15
N LYS A 597 -15.73 28.88 16.71
CA LYS A 597 -15.78 28.67 18.16
C LYS A 597 -15.00 27.43 18.58
N HIS A 598 -14.48 27.48 19.80
CA HIS A 598 -13.69 26.42 20.38
C HIS A 598 -14.14 26.17 21.81
N LEU A 599 -14.26 24.91 22.17
CA LEU A 599 -14.46 24.46 23.55
C LEU A 599 -13.08 24.13 24.15
N PRO A 600 -12.61 24.84 25.19
CA PRO A 600 -11.41 24.43 25.90
C PRO A 600 -11.67 23.15 26.70
N VAL A 601 -10.69 22.25 26.74
CA VAL A 601 -10.72 21.03 27.55
C VAL A 601 -9.62 21.07 28.61
N GLU A 602 -9.69 20.16 29.59
CA GLU A 602 -8.97 20.28 30.89
C GLU A 602 -7.44 20.35 30.76
N ASP A 603 -6.86 19.76 29.76
CA ASP A 603 -5.39 19.73 29.53
C ASP A 603 -4.90 20.89 28.67
N GLY A 604 -5.73 21.93 28.47
CA GLY A 604 -5.41 23.08 27.65
C GLY A 604 -5.60 22.87 26.15
N ARG A 605 -5.97 21.67 25.73
CA ARG A 605 -6.36 21.37 24.35
C ARG A 605 -7.72 22.00 24.03
N TYR A 606 -8.13 21.92 22.77
CA TYR A 606 -9.41 22.47 22.33
C TYR A 606 -10.16 21.55 21.37
N ILE A 607 -11.47 21.73 21.34
CA ILE A 607 -12.38 21.16 20.36
C ILE A 607 -12.98 22.31 19.54
N ALA A 608 -12.87 22.28 18.21
CA ALA A 608 -13.64 23.19 17.38
C ALA A 608 -15.12 22.77 17.43
N THR A 609 -16.00 23.72 17.78
CA THR A 609 -17.44 23.48 17.98
C THR A 609 -18.31 24.21 16.97
N GLU A 610 -17.80 25.24 16.34
CA GLU A 610 -18.51 25.93 15.26
C GLU A 610 -17.49 26.22 14.15
N TYR A 611 -17.82 25.80 12.94
CA TYR A 611 -16.99 26.06 11.79
C TYR A 611 -17.83 26.19 10.51
N GLU A 612 -17.28 26.96 9.58
CA GLU A 612 -17.86 27.25 8.28
C GLU A 612 -16.87 26.83 7.20
N ALA A 613 -17.32 26.06 6.24
CA ALA A 613 -16.55 25.73 5.06
C ALA A 613 -17.15 26.47 3.84
N VAL A 614 -16.31 27.21 3.13
CA VAL A 614 -16.68 27.89 1.90
C VAL A 614 -15.90 27.29 0.74
N TYR A 615 -16.62 26.94 -0.29
CA TYR A 615 -16.08 26.27 -1.48
C TYR A 615 -16.09 27.25 -2.66
N TYR A 616 -15.00 27.28 -3.41
CA TYR A 616 -14.82 28.15 -4.56
C TYR A 616 -14.48 27.33 -5.79
N VAL A 617 -14.83 27.79 -6.97
CA VAL A 617 -14.30 27.24 -8.22
C VAL A 617 -12.78 27.48 -8.24
N ALA A 618 -11.99 26.41 -8.42
CA ALA A 618 -10.55 26.43 -8.30
C ALA A 618 -9.88 27.55 -9.10
N GLY A 619 -8.96 28.27 -8.46
CA GLY A 619 -8.27 29.42 -9.05
C GLY A 619 -9.14 30.65 -9.24
N THR A 620 -10.37 30.68 -8.73
CA THR A 620 -11.29 31.82 -8.80
C THR A 620 -11.75 32.24 -7.41
N LYS A 621 -12.49 33.34 -7.34
CA LYS A 621 -13.21 33.77 -6.12
C LYS A 621 -14.72 33.46 -6.21
N GLN A 622 -15.14 32.70 -7.22
CA GLN A 622 -16.56 32.36 -7.39
C GLN A 622 -16.93 31.26 -6.39
N GLU A 623 -17.83 31.58 -5.46
CA GLU A 623 -18.37 30.62 -4.50
C GLU A 623 -19.20 29.56 -5.21
N ALA A 624 -18.87 28.29 -4.93
CA ALA A 624 -19.55 27.10 -5.46
C ALA A 624 -20.48 26.48 -4.43
N GLY A 625 -20.29 26.80 -3.15
CA GLY A 625 -21.13 26.33 -2.05
C GLY A 625 -20.57 26.67 -0.68
N ARG A 626 -21.38 26.40 0.34
CA ARG A 626 -21.04 26.71 1.73
C ARG A 626 -21.66 25.70 2.69
N GLU A 627 -20.97 25.40 3.77
CA GLU A 627 -21.45 24.57 4.86
C GLU A 627 -21.15 25.25 6.20
N GLY A 628 -22.10 25.15 7.13
CA GLY A 628 -21.94 25.63 8.50
C GLY A 628 -22.27 24.51 9.48
N LEU A 629 -21.34 24.21 10.39
CA LEU A 629 -21.52 23.15 11.39
C LEU A 629 -21.43 23.72 12.79
N THR A 630 -22.38 23.30 13.64
CA THR A 630 -22.41 23.61 15.06
C THR A 630 -22.52 22.31 15.84
N ASP A 631 -21.50 22.01 16.63
CA ASP A 631 -21.37 20.79 17.43
C ASP A 631 -21.44 21.10 18.90
N VAL A 632 -22.18 20.29 19.63
CA VAL A 632 -22.20 20.28 21.10
C VAL A 632 -21.50 19.01 21.58
N TYR A 633 -20.59 19.17 22.51
CA TYR A 633 -19.86 18.06 23.13
C TYR A 633 -20.19 17.99 24.63
N VAL A 634 -20.21 16.77 25.14
CA VAL A 634 -20.32 16.50 26.58
C VAL A 634 -19.17 15.60 27.00
N LYS A 635 -18.71 15.80 28.23
CA LYS A 635 -17.73 14.92 28.84
C LYS A 635 -18.43 13.69 29.41
N GLN A 636 -17.92 12.52 29.02
CA GLN A 636 -18.40 11.25 29.55
C GLN A 636 -17.17 10.37 29.85
N GLY A 637 -16.97 10.10 31.15
CA GLY A 637 -15.72 9.51 31.62
C GLY A 637 -14.52 10.39 31.27
N ASN A 638 -13.52 9.84 30.62
CA ASN A 638 -12.31 10.55 30.19
C ASN A 638 -12.41 11.20 28.82
N TYR A 639 -13.57 11.08 28.14
CA TYR A 639 -13.70 11.49 26.75
C TYR A 639 -14.75 12.57 26.55
N TRP A 640 -14.44 13.53 25.67
CA TRP A 640 -15.40 14.45 25.11
C TRP A 640 -16.03 13.83 23.86
N ILE A 641 -17.34 13.64 23.89
CA ILE A 641 -18.12 12.98 22.85
C ILE A 641 -19.18 13.92 22.27
N PRO A 642 -19.57 13.74 21.00
CA PRO A 642 -20.62 14.54 20.41
C PRO A 642 -21.95 14.26 21.11
N LYS A 643 -22.66 15.34 21.46
CA LYS A 643 -24.04 15.33 21.99
C LYS A 643 -25.04 15.66 20.90
N SER A 644 -24.73 16.66 20.07
CA SER A 644 -25.56 17.04 18.95
C SER A 644 -24.77 17.77 17.87
N ARG A 645 -25.32 17.79 16.68
CA ARG A 645 -24.82 18.55 15.52
C ARG A 645 -25.98 19.21 14.79
N VAL A 646 -25.76 20.44 14.36
CA VAL A 646 -26.56 21.11 13.36
C VAL A 646 -25.65 21.40 12.17
N HIS A 647 -25.96 20.81 11.01
CA HIS A 647 -25.25 21.01 9.77
C HIS A 647 -26.12 21.70 8.74
N LYS A 648 -25.78 22.94 8.38
CA LYS A 648 -26.44 23.74 7.37
C LYS A 648 -25.63 23.67 6.07
N ILE A 649 -26.26 23.32 4.97
CA ILE A 649 -25.60 23.05 3.70
C ILE A 649 -26.24 23.87 2.60
N ALA A 650 -25.46 24.71 1.95
CA ALA A 650 -25.86 25.49 0.77
C ALA A 650 -25.08 24.98 -0.44
N MET A 651 -25.36 23.73 -0.85
CA MET A 651 -24.73 23.06 -1.98
C MET A 651 -25.78 22.31 -2.80
N LYS A 652 -25.68 22.41 -4.12
CA LYS A 652 -26.63 21.75 -5.04
C LYS A 652 -26.59 20.22 -4.87
N GLY A 653 -27.79 19.64 -4.71
CA GLY A 653 -27.94 18.17 -4.62
C GLY A 653 -27.68 17.55 -3.27
N ARG A 654 -27.53 18.38 -2.22
CA ARG A 654 -27.43 17.94 -0.82
C ARG A 654 -28.63 18.43 0.00
N PRO A 655 -28.97 17.76 1.13
CA PRO A 655 -29.96 18.29 2.07
C PRO A 655 -29.51 19.67 2.59
N ALA A 656 -30.44 20.59 2.80
CA ALA A 656 -30.14 21.93 3.25
C ALA A 656 -29.82 21.98 4.77
N LEU A 657 -30.39 21.05 5.53
CA LEU A 657 -30.24 20.98 6.99
C LEU A 657 -30.22 19.54 7.48
N VAL A 658 -29.21 19.20 8.27
CA VAL A 658 -29.16 17.94 9.02
C VAL A 658 -29.02 18.27 10.50
N GLU A 659 -29.94 17.77 11.31
CA GLU A 659 -29.90 17.88 12.76
C GLU A 659 -29.73 16.49 13.36
N LEU A 660 -28.65 16.27 14.10
CA LEU A 660 -28.32 15.00 14.74
C LEU A 660 -28.27 15.19 16.26
N GLU A 661 -28.97 14.34 16.99
CA GLU A 661 -28.92 14.26 18.45
C GLU A 661 -28.55 12.86 18.89
N VAL A 662 -27.61 12.77 19.84
CA VAL A 662 -27.24 11.53 20.52
C VAL A 662 -28.15 11.37 21.73
N ALA A 663 -29.15 10.49 21.63
CA ALA A 663 -30.15 10.26 22.69
C ALA A 663 -29.56 9.45 23.84
N LYS A 664 -28.78 8.40 23.52
CA LYS A 664 -28.11 7.55 24.48
C LYS A 664 -26.72 7.17 23.93
N LEU A 665 -25.72 7.15 24.80
CA LEU A 665 -24.38 6.68 24.45
C LEU A 665 -23.85 5.76 25.55
N GLU A 666 -23.28 4.64 25.14
CA GLU A 666 -22.66 3.65 26.00
C GLU A 666 -21.24 3.34 25.49
N TYR A 667 -20.25 3.43 26.38
CA TYR A 667 -18.90 2.98 26.07
C TYR A 667 -18.82 1.47 25.97
N LEU A 668 -18.04 0.99 25.00
CA LEU A 668 -17.64 -0.42 24.93
C LEU A 668 -16.57 -0.65 26.00
N LYS A 669 -16.69 -1.77 26.74
CA LYS A 669 -15.74 -2.18 27.79
C LYS A 669 -14.78 -3.24 27.26
#